data_5f6d731bc069bb26652c007b8eaead3a
#
_entry.id   5f6d731bc069bb26652c007b8eaead3a
#
_cell.length_a   1.000
_cell.length_b   1.000
_cell.length_c   1.000
_cell.angle_alpha   90.00
_cell.angle_beta   90.00
_cell.angle_gamma   90.00
#
_symmetry.space_group_name_H-M   'P 1'
#
loop_
_entity.id
_entity.type
_entity.pdbx_description
1 polymer ?
#
loop_
_entity_poly.entity_id
_entity_poly.type
_entity_poly.pdbx_seq_one_letter_code
_entity_poly.pdbx_strand_id
1 'polypeptide(L)'
;MIKKHDVALLGLAALIAVSTPVSAQKKTAQPKQSAPVTSSQGKLIPKDPDVKIGKLPNGLTYYIRKNTEPKKRAELYLANRIGSLMENDDQQGLAHFTEHMAFNGTRDFPKNEIINYLQKAGVRFGADLNASTGFDQTVYQLPIPTDSVEVFKTGFKILSNWAGRISMDGEEIDRERGVIIEEERQRGKNAQDRLSKQILPILLKDSRYANRIPIGKVDLLKTFTHDKIRNFYTDWYRPDLQAVIAVGDFDVNEVEKLIIANFSDLKNPAKEKERIKYTLPDNKAPLVKIVTDPEQQYTVAFAMYKHPSTVSKTTDDLKKGLMYSMINAMIGARYQEILQKGNAPFLFAQSSYGPYQGGIVPGVAAFQTAVAAKSGKELETAITAAVAETERVAKYGFLQSELDVVKKNIEAGNEKMLREKDKTASSSFVQQYVSNFLTGTPMASTDFSYAETKKNLSLISLAAVNALAKTLITPDNQILLVQAPEKEKSALPSTTALLAAFNNAGKNITPYVDNTVNKPLLDKTPVAGKVTAEKKFEDIGTTEWTLSNGIKVVLKPTDFKNDQILFSSFSRGGTSVADANDYQSADFSGIIPQSGVGDFNPSQLNKLLAGNTGSADAYIDDLYQGFSGSSSPKDLETAFKLVYAYATVPRKDTEIFTKTMSDYKVQLGNKNANPASVFADTVQAVLSSYNKRNMPTSLADLDKISLDKAFAFYKDRFADLGDQTFVFVGNFDLQIIRPLIETYIASLPTMNKKQDFVDIGANPPKGLVSKTVYKGLEDKASVQLYFHGDFEYNAENNVQLDAVKSALENKILERLREKESGVYSPSVGLSVGKYPTSHYYYTVSFSCATANVEKLIAAAVDEVKNIKNNGATADDISKFKSEEHRQMELSLRNNNYWLAYLSTRLKYNDNLNQLLSDKQRVDAVTVETSKATAQKYLNENNYIRMVLMPQK
;
A
#
# COMPACT_ATOMS: atom_id res chain seq x y z
N MET A 1 -14.12 11.20 -0.52
CA MET A 1 -14.94 10.33 -1.40
C MET A 1 -14.16 9.08 -1.73
N ILE A 2 -14.60 7.94 -1.25
CA ILE A 2 -13.98 6.65 -1.60
C ILE A 2 -14.43 6.36 -3.04
N LYS A 3 -13.47 6.27 -3.96
CA LYS A 3 -13.76 5.98 -5.37
C LYS A 3 -14.47 4.63 -5.49
N LYS A 4 -15.60 4.60 -6.18
CA LYS A 4 -16.40 3.39 -6.44
C LYS A 4 -15.64 2.23 -7.12
N HIS A 5 -14.43 2.45 -7.61
CA HIS A 5 -13.64 1.49 -8.40
C HIS A 5 -12.49 0.78 -7.68
N ASP A 6 -12.04 1.24 -6.52
CA ASP A 6 -10.82 0.70 -5.89
C ASP A 6 -11.07 -0.42 -4.86
N VAL A 7 -12.30 -0.82 -4.59
CA VAL A 7 -12.63 -1.79 -3.53
C VAL A 7 -12.49 -3.26 -3.98
N ALA A 8 -12.47 -3.53 -5.29
CA ALA A 8 -12.61 -4.88 -5.82
C ALA A 8 -11.31 -5.73 -5.83
N LEU A 9 -10.13 -5.14 -5.78
CA LEU A 9 -8.84 -5.85 -5.93
C LEU A 9 -7.98 -5.92 -4.66
N LEU A 10 -8.26 -5.11 -3.65
CA LEU A 10 -7.42 -4.99 -2.45
C LEU A 10 -7.56 -6.13 -1.43
N GLY A 11 -8.67 -6.86 -1.43
CA GLY A 11 -8.89 -7.98 -0.50
C GLY A 11 -8.06 -9.24 -0.79
N LEU A 12 -7.66 -9.45 -2.04
CA LEU A 12 -6.88 -10.63 -2.44
C LEU A 12 -5.36 -10.37 -2.43
N ALA A 13 -4.94 -9.12 -2.56
CA ALA A 13 -3.53 -8.73 -2.61
C ALA A 13 -2.86 -8.67 -1.22
N ALA A 14 -3.60 -8.58 -0.13
CA ALA A 14 -3.07 -8.44 1.23
C ALA A 14 -2.27 -9.68 1.73
N LEU A 15 -2.35 -10.82 1.05
CA LEU A 15 -1.54 -12.01 1.35
C LEU A 15 -0.26 -12.12 0.51
N ILE A 16 -0.02 -11.23 -0.47
CA ILE A 16 1.05 -11.40 -1.47
C ILE A 16 2.02 -10.19 -1.54
N ALA A 17 1.67 -9.04 -0.98
CA ALA A 17 2.47 -7.83 -1.13
C ALA A 17 3.26 -7.46 0.14
N VAL A 18 4.20 -8.31 0.54
CA VAL A 18 5.41 -7.87 1.27
C VAL A 18 6.58 -8.67 0.72
N SER A 19 7.18 -8.20 -0.34
CA SER A 19 8.43 -8.70 -0.87
C SER A 19 9.56 -7.73 -0.51
N THR A 20 10.22 -8.00 0.60
CA THR A 20 11.62 -7.61 0.78
C THR A 20 12.42 -8.85 1.12
N PRO A 21 13.55 -9.12 0.47
CA PRO A 21 14.30 -10.37 0.65
C PRO A 21 15.14 -10.28 1.91
N VAL A 22 15.01 -11.27 2.76
CA VAL A 22 15.89 -11.39 3.92
C VAL A 22 16.36 -12.81 4.15
N SER A 23 17.63 -12.95 4.23
CA SER A 23 18.34 -14.23 4.45
C SER A 23 19.35 -14.15 5.57
N ALA A 24 19.49 -15.18 6.37
CA ALA A 24 20.65 -15.35 7.25
C ALA A 24 21.02 -16.82 7.54
N GLN A 25 22.28 -17.05 7.72
CA GLN A 25 22.87 -18.34 8.08
C GLN A 25 23.64 -18.27 9.40
N LYS A 26 23.66 -19.37 10.23
CA LYS A 26 24.75 -20.33 10.39
C LYS A 26 24.50 -21.40 11.46
N LYS A 27 24.89 -22.56 11.12
CA LYS A 27 25.30 -23.90 11.57
C LYS A 27 25.31 -24.24 13.06
N THR A 28 24.67 -25.38 13.38
CA THR A 28 25.36 -26.56 13.96
C THR A 28 24.45 -27.77 14.08
N ALA A 29 25.09 -28.93 13.91
CA ALA A 29 24.69 -30.33 14.16
C ALA A 29 23.87 -31.04 13.10
N GLN A 30 24.52 -31.96 12.41
CA GLN A 30 24.04 -32.82 11.34
C GLN A 30 22.96 -33.81 11.76
N PRO A 31 22.05 -34.08 10.86
CA PRO A 31 21.84 -35.43 10.32
C PRO A 31 21.99 -35.50 8.81
N LYS A 32 22.30 -36.64 8.33
CA LYS A 32 22.73 -37.12 7.02
C LYS A 32 22.31 -36.38 5.76
N GLN A 33 23.30 -36.18 4.92
CA GLN A 33 23.39 -35.58 3.59
C GLN A 33 22.18 -35.81 2.67
N SER A 34 21.51 -34.70 2.34
CA SER A 34 20.89 -34.44 1.04
C SER A 34 22.01 -33.95 0.08
N ALA A 35 21.83 -34.19 -1.21
CA ALA A 35 22.79 -33.89 -2.25
C ALA A 35 23.38 -32.47 -2.15
N PRO A 36 24.67 -32.27 -2.52
CA PRO A 36 25.34 -30.99 -2.33
C PRO A 36 24.67 -29.90 -3.18
N VAL A 37 24.20 -28.87 -2.54
CA VAL A 37 23.93 -27.59 -3.21
C VAL A 37 25.27 -27.13 -3.75
N THR A 38 25.45 -27.13 -5.08
CA THR A 38 26.62 -26.59 -5.75
C THR A 38 26.90 -25.20 -5.23
N SER A 39 28.06 -24.98 -4.64
CA SER A 39 28.55 -23.67 -4.24
C SER A 39 28.50 -22.72 -5.44
N SER A 40 27.81 -21.56 -5.33
CA SER A 40 27.83 -20.53 -6.37
C SER A 40 29.30 -20.11 -6.62
N GLN A 41 29.77 -20.21 -7.86
CA GLN A 41 31.14 -19.84 -8.23
C GLN A 41 31.29 -18.34 -8.53
N GLY A 42 30.21 -17.53 -8.39
CA GLY A 42 30.22 -16.12 -8.67
C GLY A 42 31.01 -15.28 -7.67
N LYS A 43 31.41 -14.08 -8.08
CA LYS A 43 32.07 -13.11 -7.20
C LYS A 43 31.12 -12.64 -6.11
N LEU A 44 31.66 -12.39 -4.91
CA LEU A 44 30.87 -11.78 -3.82
C LEU A 44 30.35 -10.41 -4.25
N ILE A 45 29.11 -10.13 -3.91
CA ILE A 45 28.49 -8.81 -4.10
C ILE A 45 29.23 -7.80 -3.22
N PRO A 46 29.78 -6.71 -3.77
CA PRO A 46 30.50 -5.71 -3.00
C PRO A 46 29.54 -4.94 -2.08
N LYS A 47 30.09 -4.42 -1.00
CA LYS A 47 29.38 -3.46 -0.15
C LYS A 47 29.25 -2.12 -0.86
N ASP A 48 28.19 -1.39 -0.54
CA ASP A 48 28.07 0.01 -0.91
C ASP A 48 29.22 0.81 -0.28
N PRO A 49 30.04 1.54 -1.06
CA PRO A 49 31.17 2.29 -0.53
C PRO A 49 30.74 3.52 0.30
N ASP A 50 29.51 4.00 0.13
CA ASP A 50 29.00 5.22 0.78
C ASP A 50 28.50 4.97 2.20
N VAL A 51 28.41 3.71 2.66
CA VAL A 51 27.98 3.40 4.02
C VAL A 51 29.19 3.11 4.93
N LYS A 52 29.29 3.83 6.04
CA LYS A 52 30.22 3.53 7.13
C LYS A 52 29.58 2.51 8.09
N ILE A 53 30.25 1.38 8.27
CA ILE A 53 29.82 0.34 9.19
C ILE A 53 30.87 0.18 10.27
N GLY A 54 30.41 0.13 11.52
CA GLY A 54 31.27 -0.10 12.66
C GLY A 54 30.61 -0.97 13.72
N LYS A 55 31.40 -1.34 14.73
CA LYS A 55 30.95 -2.11 15.87
C LYS A 55 31.55 -1.55 17.12
N LEU A 56 30.74 -1.28 18.15
CA LEU A 56 31.21 -0.83 19.46
C LEU A 56 31.81 -2.00 20.28
N PRO A 57 32.62 -1.72 21.29
CA PRO A 57 33.19 -2.77 22.16
C PRO A 57 32.15 -3.67 22.84
N ASN A 58 30.95 -3.14 23.12
CA ASN A 58 29.84 -3.91 23.70
C ASN A 58 29.09 -4.78 22.69
N GLY A 59 29.47 -4.76 21.41
CA GLY A 59 28.90 -5.59 20.39
C GLY A 59 27.84 -4.92 19.49
N LEU A 60 27.38 -3.70 19.83
CA LEU A 60 26.42 -2.95 19.02
C LEU A 60 27.01 -2.61 17.66
N THR A 61 26.26 -2.89 16.61
CA THR A 61 26.63 -2.56 15.22
C THR A 61 26.04 -1.21 14.83
N TYR A 62 26.71 -0.45 13.96
CA TYR A 62 26.12 0.76 13.41
C TYR A 62 26.36 0.91 11.91
N TYR A 63 25.41 1.56 11.24
CA TYR A 63 25.45 1.93 9.83
C TYR A 63 25.19 3.41 9.72
N ILE A 64 26.06 4.15 9.02
CA ILE A 64 25.94 5.60 8.84
C ILE A 64 26.11 5.92 7.36
N ARG A 65 25.16 6.62 6.76
CA ARG A 65 25.23 7.11 5.39
C ARG A 65 24.74 8.54 5.30
N LYS A 66 25.54 9.42 4.66
CA LYS A 66 25.06 10.74 4.27
C LYS A 66 24.14 10.60 3.04
N ASN A 67 22.93 11.18 3.11
CA ASN A 67 21.99 11.28 2.00
C ASN A 67 21.13 12.53 2.18
N THR A 68 20.97 13.33 1.12
CA THR A 68 20.27 14.63 1.21
C THR A 68 18.85 14.59 0.63
N GLU A 69 18.27 13.38 0.48
CA GLU A 69 16.90 13.21 0.03
C GLU A 69 16.05 12.49 1.10
N PRO A 70 15.14 13.26 1.73
CA PRO A 70 14.96 14.72 1.67
C PRO A 70 16.04 15.48 2.46
N LYS A 71 16.30 16.75 2.07
CA LYS A 71 17.20 17.65 2.80
C LYS A 71 16.72 17.92 4.22
N LYS A 72 17.66 18.21 5.13
CA LYS A 72 17.39 18.55 6.54
C LYS A 72 16.64 17.46 7.31
N ARG A 73 16.79 16.19 6.92
CA ARG A 73 16.13 15.04 7.53
C ARG A 73 17.10 13.90 7.74
N ALA A 74 16.84 13.10 8.77
CA ALA A 74 17.52 11.84 9.04
C ALA A 74 16.51 10.76 9.38
N GLU A 75 16.77 9.57 8.88
CA GLU A 75 16.13 8.32 9.25
C GLU A 75 17.02 7.63 10.28
N LEU A 76 16.59 7.59 11.54
CA LEU A 76 17.27 6.92 12.62
C LEU A 76 16.51 5.67 13.03
N TYR A 77 17.14 4.50 12.92
CA TYR A 77 16.50 3.22 13.22
C TYR A 77 17.30 2.44 14.26
N LEU A 78 16.59 1.74 15.13
CA LEU A 78 17.14 0.70 15.99
C LEU A 78 16.58 -0.64 15.53
N ALA A 79 17.44 -1.49 14.97
CA ALA A 79 17.09 -2.85 14.57
C ALA A 79 17.60 -3.85 15.61
N ASN A 80 16.68 -4.70 16.08
CA ASN A 80 16.98 -5.74 17.05
C ASN A 80 16.73 -7.12 16.45
N ARG A 81 17.66 -8.06 16.64
CA ARG A 81 17.50 -9.48 16.32
C ARG A 81 16.72 -10.21 17.41
N ILE A 82 15.58 -9.63 17.81
CA ILE A 82 14.74 -10.05 18.94
C ILE A 82 13.31 -10.08 18.47
N GLY A 83 12.59 -11.16 18.72
CA GLY A 83 11.17 -11.27 18.37
C GLY A 83 10.52 -12.41 19.14
N SER A 84 9.31 -12.81 18.74
CA SER A 84 8.49 -13.77 19.46
C SER A 84 9.10 -15.19 19.57
N LEU A 85 10.05 -15.55 18.71
CA LEU A 85 10.76 -16.84 18.81
C LEU A 85 11.64 -16.96 20.06
N MET A 86 12.02 -15.85 20.68
CA MET A 86 12.83 -15.80 21.90
C MET A 86 11.98 -16.01 23.16
N GLU A 87 10.66 -15.94 23.06
CA GLU A 87 9.72 -16.11 24.17
C GLU A 87 9.68 -17.56 24.67
N ASN A 88 9.61 -17.76 25.96
CA ASN A 88 9.21 -19.03 26.57
C ASN A 88 7.70 -19.28 26.37
N ASP A 89 7.21 -20.46 26.74
CA ASP A 89 5.80 -20.81 26.55
C ASP A 89 4.84 -19.91 27.35
N ASP A 90 5.29 -19.43 28.50
CA ASP A 90 4.57 -18.51 29.39
C ASP A 90 4.84 -17.01 29.12
N GLN A 91 5.57 -16.70 28.04
CA GLN A 91 5.94 -15.35 27.64
C GLN A 91 5.35 -14.92 26.28
N GLN A 92 4.43 -15.74 25.71
CA GLN A 92 3.91 -15.47 24.35
C GLN A 92 3.18 -14.13 24.27
N GLY A 93 3.73 -13.21 23.48
CA GLY A 93 3.31 -11.83 23.29
C GLY A 93 4.17 -10.79 23.99
N LEU A 94 5.17 -11.19 24.83
CA LEU A 94 5.99 -10.24 25.58
C LEU A 94 7.03 -9.52 24.70
N ALA A 95 7.44 -10.09 23.59
CA ALA A 95 8.29 -9.40 22.61
C ALA A 95 7.59 -8.15 22.04
N HIS A 96 6.33 -8.33 21.63
CA HIS A 96 5.49 -7.25 21.13
C HIS A 96 5.11 -6.26 22.25
N PHE A 97 4.77 -6.77 23.43
CA PHE A 97 4.49 -5.92 24.57
C PHE A 97 5.69 -5.04 24.96
N THR A 98 6.92 -5.56 24.85
CA THR A 98 8.15 -4.80 25.11
C THR A 98 8.32 -3.66 24.10
N GLU A 99 7.91 -3.85 22.85
CA GLU A 99 7.88 -2.80 21.83
C GLU A 99 6.99 -1.64 22.27
N HIS A 100 5.76 -1.92 22.73
CA HIS A 100 4.82 -0.90 23.25
C HIS A 100 5.39 -0.14 24.44
N MET A 101 6.02 -0.85 25.37
CA MET A 101 6.63 -0.23 26.56
C MET A 101 7.75 0.76 26.23
N ALA A 102 8.37 0.67 25.06
CA ALA A 102 9.36 1.65 24.61
C ALA A 102 8.77 3.07 24.44
N PHE A 103 7.46 3.18 24.21
CA PHE A 103 6.72 4.44 24.09
C PHE A 103 6.06 4.87 25.39
N ASN A 104 5.95 3.99 26.38
CA ASN A 104 5.26 4.19 27.66
C ASN A 104 6.21 4.53 28.83
N GLY A 105 7.43 4.95 28.52
CA GLY A 105 8.38 5.46 29.47
C GLY A 105 9.73 4.77 29.43
N THR A 106 10.75 5.61 29.49
CA THR A 106 12.16 5.22 29.55
C THR A 106 12.86 5.99 30.67
N ARG A 107 14.11 5.62 30.99
CA ARG A 107 14.89 6.27 32.05
C ARG A 107 14.92 7.80 31.93
N ASP A 108 15.12 8.31 30.71
CA ASP A 108 15.33 9.72 30.46
C ASP A 108 14.06 10.45 29.96
N PHE A 109 13.01 9.72 29.65
CA PHE A 109 11.74 10.23 29.14
C PHE A 109 10.57 9.46 29.79
N PRO A 110 10.03 9.94 30.93
CA PRO A 110 8.93 9.25 31.60
C PRO A 110 7.62 9.32 30.82
N LYS A 111 6.83 8.27 30.91
CA LYS A 111 5.49 8.15 30.27
C LYS A 111 5.53 8.50 28.77
N ASN A 112 4.63 9.36 28.32
CA ASN A 112 4.45 9.76 26.92
C ASN A 112 5.40 10.89 26.48
N GLU A 113 6.44 11.21 27.23
CA GLU A 113 7.29 12.37 26.95
C GLU A 113 8.01 12.29 25.62
N ILE A 114 8.42 11.08 25.17
CA ILE A 114 9.02 10.87 23.84
C ILE A 114 8.04 11.32 22.74
N ILE A 115 6.79 10.88 22.81
CA ILE A 115 5.76 11.20 21.81
C ILE A 115 5.49 12.71 21.78
N ASN A 116 5.28 13.31 22.95
CA ASN A 116 5.03 14.74 23.06
C ASN A 116 6.22 15.58 22.55
N TYR A 117 7.45 15.19 22.87
CA TYR A 117 8.65 15.88 22.38
C TYR A 117 8.75 15.83 20.86
N LEU A 118 8.54 14.66 20.28
CA LEU A 118 8.64 14.44 18.83
C LEU A 118 7.54 15.15 18.06
N GLN A 119 6.29 15.16 18.57
CA GLN A 119 5.19 15.93 17.96
C GLN A 119 5.50 17.45 17.93
N LYS A 120 6.07 18.02 19.01
CA LYS A 120 6.54 19.40 19.02
C LYS A 120 7.66 19.68 18.01
N ALA A 121 8.45 18.67 17.67
CA ALA A 121 9.45 18.74 16.61
C ALA A 121 8.88 18.50 15.19
N GLY A 122 7.56 18.34 15.05
CA GLY A 122 6.86 18.10 13.80
C GLY A 122 6.96 16.67 13.28
N VAL A 123 7.15 15.67 14.19
CA VAL A 123 7.14 14.22 13.88
C VAL A 123 5.82 13.62 14.32
N ARG A 124 5.05 13.07 13.40
CA ARG A 124 3.71 12.54 13.69
C ARG A 124 3.79 11.12 14.23
N PHE A 125 3.12 10.88 15.35
CA PHE A 125 2.98 9.53 15.91
C PHE A 125 2.11 8.64 15.02
N GLY A 126 2.56 7.41 14.79
CA GLY A 126 1.86 6.45 13.93
C GLY A 126 2.12 6.62 12.43
N ALA A 127 2.24 7.85 11.94
CA ALA A 127 2.51 8.13 10.54
C ALA A 127 4.02 8.17 10.21
N ASP A 128 4.81 8.80 11.07
CA ASP A 128 6.25 8.95 10.90
C ASP A 128 7.01 8.09 11.92
N LEU A 129 6.70 8.24 13.21
CA LEU A 129 7.24 7.45 14.33
C LEU A 129 6.50 6.13 14.46
N ASN A 130 7.21 5.00 14.36
CA ASN A 130 6.60 3.67 14.42
C ASN A 130 7.59 2.60 14.91
N ALA A 131 7.06 1.41 15.23
CA ALA A 131 7.86 0.22 15.49
C ALA A 131 7.12 -1.03 14.99
N SER A 132 7.83 -2.15 14.93
CA SER A 132 7.24 -3.44 14.55
C SER A 132 7.99 -4.61 15.16
N THR A 133 7.24 -5.61 15.63
CA THR A 133 7.77 -6.88 16.16
C THR A 133 7.36 -8.04 15.25
N GLY A 134 8.36 -8.79 14.81
CA GLY A 134 8.19 -10.02 14.04
C GLY A 134 8.56 -11.26 14.86
N PHE A 135 8.74 -12.38 14.15
CA PHE A 135 9.13 -13.64 14.78
C PHE A 135 10.56 -13.60 15.38
N ASP A 136 11.50 -12.93 14.70
CA ASP A 136 12.91 -12.91 15.06
C ASP A 136 13.55 -11.52 15.02
N GLN A 137 12.73 -10.48 14.94
CA GLN A 137 13.17 -9.08 14.87
C GLN A 137 12.18 -8.12 15.52
N THR A 138 12.71 -7.00 16.04
CA THR A 138 11.94 -5.79 16.42
C THR A 138 12.68 -4.57 15.90
N VAL A 139 11.99 -3.70 15.18
CA VAL A 139 12.60 -2.51 14.55
C VAL A 139 11.84 -1.26 14.97
N TYR A 140 12.57 -0.28 15.50
CA TYR A 140 12.06 1.05 15.84
C TYR A 140 12.48 2.05 14.78
N GLN A 141 11.59 2.93 14.37
CA GLN A 141 11.75 3.91 13.30
C GLN A 141 11.59 5.32 13.89
N LEU A 142 12.56 6.18 13.64
CA LEU A 142 12.58 7.55 14.16
C LEU A 142 13.09 8.51 13.06
N PRO A 143 12.23 8.96 12.15
CA PRO A 143 12.58 10.05 11.24
C PRO A 143 12.56 11.38 12.00
N ILE A 144 13.62 12.16 11.90
CA ILE A 144 13.75 13.43 12.60
C ILE A 144 14.34 14.56 11.73
N PRO A 145 14.04 15.83 12.03
CA PRO A 145 14.72 16.96 11.39
C PRO A 145 16.19 17.06 11.84
N THR A 146 17.06 17.52 10.93
CA THR A 146 18.48 17.77 11.18
C THR A 146 18.83 19.26 11.26
N ASP A 147 17.91 20.15 10.97
CA ASP A 147 18.06 21.61 11.07
C ASP A 147 17.96 22.15 12.51
N SER A 148 17.49 21.32 13.45
CA SER A 148 17.59 21.57 14.89
C SER A 148 18.63 20.63 15.50
N VAL A 149 19.77 21.18 15.91
CA VAL A 149 20.87 20.44 16.54
C VAL A 149 20.43 19.70 17.80
N GLU A 150 19.55 20.32 18.59
CA GLU A 150 19.01 19.74 19.81
C GLU A 150 18.12 18.53 19.51
N VAL A 151 17.15 18.67 18.60
CA VAL A 151 16.25 17.58 18.20
C VAL A 151 17.03 16.43 17.60
N PHE A 152 18.03 16.72 16.76
CA PHE A 152 18.88 15.71 16.13
C PHE A 152 19.67 14.90 17.17
N LYS A 153 20.31 15.57 18.16
CA LYS A 153 21.04 14.90 19.25
C LYS A 153 20.10 14.10 20.16
N THR A 154 18.93 14.67 20.47
CA THR A 154 17.90 14.00 21.26
C THR A 154 17.39 12.72 20.58
N GLY A 155 17.35 12.65 19.25
CA GLY A 155 17.03 11.43 18.52
C GLY A 155 17.93 10.26 18.87
N PHE A 156 19.25 10.45 18.98
CA PHE A 156 20.18 9.39 19.43
C PHE A 156 19.97 9.02 20.89
N LYS A 157 19.63 9.98 21.74
CA LYS A 157 19.28 9.72 23.13
C LYS A 157 18.02 8.86 23.23
N ILE A 158 16.97 9.14 22.42
CA ILE A 158 15.76 8.33 22.34
C ILE A 158 16.09 6.90 21.89
N LEU A 159 16.84 6.72 20.79
CA LEU A 159 17.23 5.39 20.32
C LEU A 159 17.99 4.61 21.41
N SER A 160 18.88 5.25 22.17
CA SER A 160 19.62 4.60 23.23
C SER A 160 18.74 4.21 24.43
N ASN A 161 17.66 4.97 24.66
CA ASN A 161 16.66 4.63 25.65
C ASN A 161 15.84 3.41 25.23
N TRP A 162 15.46 3.31 23.99
CA TRP A 162 14.82 2.11 23.45
C TRP A 162 15.74 0.89 23.48
N ALA A 163 17.04 1.07 23.22
CA ALA A 163 18.01 -0.02 23.16
C ALA A 163 18.22 -0.73 24.50
N GLY A 164 18.18 -0.02 25.62
CA GLY A 164 18.54 -0.64 26.90
C GLY A 164 18.08 0.10 28.15
N ARG A 165 17.11 1.06 28.04
CA ARG A 165 16.71 1.90 29.18
C ARG A 165 15.19 2.08 29.28
N ILE A 166 14.39 1.12 28.80
CA ILE A 166 12.93 1.11 28.96
C ILE A 166 12.62 0.89 30.45
N SER A 167 11.74 1.70 31.04
CA SER A 167 11.49 1.72 32.49
C SER A 167 10.78 0.48 33.02
N MET A 168 9.93 -0.17 32.19
CA MET A 168 9.10 -1.30 32.58
C MET A 168 8.30 -1.04 33.87
N ASP A 169 7.69 0.17 33.94
CA ASP A 169 6.86 0.58 35.06
C ASP A 169 5.62 -0.30 35.19
N GLY A 170 5.26 -0.71 36.40
CA GLY A 170 4.15 -1.65 36.61
C GLY A 170 2.79 -1.07 36.28
N GLU A 171 2.54 0.22 36.59
CA GLU A 171 1.28 0.89 36.28
C GLU A 171 1.09 1.06 34.78
N GLU A 172 2.18 1.42 34.06
CA GLU A 172 2.15 1.54 32.60
C GLU A 172 1.97 0.16 31.91
N ILE A 173 2.62 -0.90 32.43
CA ILE A 173 2.39 -2.29 31.95
C ILE A 173 0.91 -2.65 32.07
N ASP A 174 0.29 -2.41 33.25
CA ASP A 174 -1.10 -2.79 33.46
C ASP A 174 -2.07 -1.97 32.60
N ARG A 175 -1.77 -0.71 32.34
CA ARG A 175 -2.52 0.16 31.42
C ARG A 175 -2.44 -0.35 29.98
N GLU A 176 -1.23 -0.72 29.51
CA GLU A 176 -0.97 -1.12 28.14
C GLU A 176 -1.58 -2.48 27.78
N ARG A 177 -1.88 -3.36 28.80
CA ARG A 177 -2.58 -4.63 28.56
C ARG A 177 -3.89 -4.42 27.79
N GLY A 178 -4.69 -3.41 28.17
CA GLY A 178 -5.94 -3.08 27.51
C GLY A 178 -5.74 -2.72 26.05
N VAL A 179 -4.75 -1.89 25.78
CA VAL A 179 -4.41 -1.39 24.43
C VAL A 179 -4.01 -2.55 23.50
N ILE A 180 -3.13 -3.45 23.94
CA ILE A 180 -2.70 -4.61 23.14
C ILE A 180 -3.84 -5.62 22.90
N ILE A 181 -4.72 -5.82 23.90
CA ILE A 181 -5.91 -6.66 23.71
C ILE A 181 -6.87 -6.04 22.69
N GLU A 182 -7.03 -4.72 22.69
CA GLU A 182 -7.83 -4.05 21.66
C GLU A 182 -7.14 -4.04 20.28
N GLU A 183 -5.81 -4.07 20.24
CA GLU A 183 -5.08 -4.31 18.98
C GLU A 183 -5.37 -5.70 18.41
N GLU A 184 -5.29 -6.74 19.25
CA GLU A 184 -5.67 -8.11 18.84
C GLU A 184 -7.11 -8.15 18.36
N ARG A 185 -8.02 -7.45 19.07
CA ARG A 185 -9.43 -7.33 18.64
C ARG A 185 -9.55 -6.63 17.28
N GLN A 186 -8.88 -5.51 17.11
CA GLN A 186 -8.96 -4.72 15.87
C GLN A 186 -8.38 -5.46 14.66
N ARG A 187 -7.20 -6.07 14.80
CA ARG A 187 -6.49 -6.75 13.72
C ARG A 187 -6.90 -8.20 13.54
N GLY A 188 -7.17 -8.90 14.63
CA GLY A 188 -7.29 -10.35 14.67
C GLY A 188 -8.71 -10.89 14.57
N LYS A 189 -9.74 -10.13 14.96
CA LYS A 189 -11.12 -10.65 15.00
C LYS A 189 -11.84 -10.45 13.65
N ASN A 190 -11.57 -11.35 12.71
CA ASN A 190 -12.17 -11.37 11.36
C ASN A 190 -12.00 -12.76 10.72
N ALA A 191 -12.60 -12.98 9.54
CA ALA A 191 -12.49 -14.23 8.79
C ALA A 191 -11.04 -14.65 8.53
N GLN A 192 -10.18 -13.71 8.17
CA GLN A 192 -8.77 -14.00 7.87
C GLN A 192 -8.02 -14.54 9.09
N ASP A 193 -8.26 -13.99 10.27
CA ASP A 193 -7.66 -14.50 11.51
C ASP A 193 -8.15 -15.93 11.83
N ARG A 194 -9.46 -16.16 11.74
CA ARG A 194 -10.03 -17.50 11.99
C ARG A 194 -9.51 -18.56 11.01
N LEU A 195 -9.37 -18.19 9.73
CA LEU A 195 -8.78 -19.06 8.70
C LEU A 195 -7.29 -19.26 8.97
N SER A 196 -6.53 -18.20 9.28
CA SER A 196 -5.11 -18.28 9.60
C SER A 196 -4.82 -19.18 10.79
N LYS A 197 -5.62 -19.13 11.86
CA LYS A 197 -5.50 -20.03 13.02
C LYS A 197 -5.66 -21.52 12.65
N GLN A 198 -6.40 -21.83 11.59
CA GLN A 198 -6.56 -23.19 11.08
C GLN A 198 -5.46 -23.61 10.08
N ILE A 199 -4.86 -22.66 9.37
CA ILE A 199 -3.92 -22.89 8.28
C ILE A 199 -2.46 -22.84 8.76
N LEU A 200 -2.09 -21.89 9.61
CA LEU A 200 -0.71 -21.71 10.08
C LEU A 200 -0.12 -22.97 10.73
N PRO A 201 -0.86 -23.75 11.55
CA PRO A 201 -0.35 -25.01 12.09
C PRO A 201 0.04 -26.04 11.02
N ILE A 202 -0.50 -25.93 9.81
CA ILE A 202 -0.17 -26.80 8.67
C ILE A 202 1.01 -26.25 7.88
N LEU A 203 0.97 -24.96 7.57
CA LEU A 203 2.04 -24.27 6.84
C LEU A 203 3.35 -24.24 7.62
N LEU A 204 3.27 -24.10 8.93
CA LEU A 204 4.41 -24.01 9.86
C LEU A 204 4.58 -25.27 10.70
N LYS A 205 3.99 -26.38 10.25
CA LYS A 205 3.93 -27.67 10.96
C LYS A 205 5.32 -28.09 11.48
N ASP A 206 5.31 -28.61 12.72
CA ASP A 206 6.48 -29.14 13.43
C ASP A 206 7.61 -28.10 13.61
N SER A 207 7.28 -26.82 13.54
CA SER A 207 8.22 -25.73 13.79
C SER A 207 7.79 -24.83 14.95
N ARG A 208 8.76 -24.13 15.58
CA ARG A 208 8.48 -23.15 16.63
C ARG A 208 7.63 -21.97 16.14
N TYR A 209 7.70 -21.61 14.87
CA TYR A 209 6.90 -20.55 14.26
C TYR A 209 5.39 -20.78 14.42
N ALA A 210 4.91 -22.02 14.38
CA ALA A 210 3.49 -22.35 14.55
C ALA A 210 2.90 -21.90 15.91
N ASN A 211 3.76 -21.75 16.93
CA ASN A 211 3.38 -21.48 18.32
C ASN A 211 3.94 -20.15 18.86
N ARG A 212 4.40 -19.24 18.00
CA ARG A 212 5.03 -17.98 18.40
C ARG A 212 4.57 -16.80 17.55
N ILE A 213 3.24 -16.71 17.32
CA ILE A 213 2.64 -15.55 16.65
C ILE A 213 2.94 -14.29 17.47
N PRO A 214 3.49 -13.22 16.90
CA PRO A 214 3.98 -12.05 17.66
C PRO A 214 2.96 -11.36 18.56
N ILE A 215 1.69 -11.29 18.17
CA ILE A 215 0.63 -10.70 19.02
C ILE A 215 0.42 -11.49 20.33
N GLY A 216 0.84 -12.75 20.37
CA GLY A 216 0.79 -13.58 21.56
C GLY A 216 -0.57 -14.19 21.84
N LYS A 217 -0.78 -14.56 23.11
CA LYS A 217 -2.03 -15.15 23.62
C LYS A 217 -2.73 -14.21 24.59
N VAL A 218 -3.96 -13.86 24.29
CA VAL A 218 -4.77 -12.93 25.11
C VAL A 218 -4.82 -13.32 26.58
N ASP A 219 -4.96 -14.62 26.91
CA ASP A 219 -5.01 -15.08 28.30
C ASP A 219 -3.68 -14.85 29.04
N LEU A 220 -2.55 -15.03 28.36
CA LEU A 220 -1.23 -14.71 28.93
C LEU A 220 -1.06 -13.20 29.05
N LEU A 221 -1.46 -12.42 28.07
CA LEU A 221 -1.39 -10.95 28.10
C LEU A 221 -2.17 -10.34 29.28
N LYS A 222 -3.29 -10.96 29.68
CA LYS A 222 -4.10 -10.56 30.85
C LYS A 222 -3.43 -10.87 32.17
N THR A 223 -2.61 -11.93 32.28
CA THR A 223 -2.24 -12.54 33.55
C THR A 223 -0.74 -12.61 33.84
N PHE A 224 0.15 -12.27 32.89
CA PHE A 224 1.57 -12.32 33.15
C PHE A 224 1.99 -11.35 34.27
N THR A 225 2.97 -11.73 35.10
CA THR A 225 3.54 -10.85 36.11
C THR A 225 4.53 -9.86 35.52
N HIS A 226 4.69 -8.68 36.16
CA HIS A 226 5.63 -7.66 35.71
C HIS A 226 7.06 -8.20 35.56
N ASP A 227 7.46 -9.12 36.42
CA ASP A 227 8.80 -9.72 36.38
C ASP A 227 9.03 -10.57 35.11
N LYS A 228 7.98 -11.16 34.54
CA LYS A 228 8.12 -11.94 33.30
C LYS A 228 8.55 -11.08 32.12
N ILE A 229 7.95 -9.89 31.96
CA ILE A 229 8.33 -8.97 30.88
C ILE A 229 9.69 -8.31 31.18
N ARG A 230 9.96 -7.96 32.46
CA ARG A 230 11.28 -7.43 32.87
C ARG A 230 12.39 -8.44 32.59
N ASN A 231 12.17 -9.71 32.89
CA ASN A 231 13.11 -10.79 32.58
C ASN A 231 13.31 -10.97 31.08
N PHE A 232 12.23 -10.92 30.26
CA PHE A 232 12.33 -10.98 28.81
C PHE A 232 13.20 -9.82 28.28
N TYR A 233 12.92 -8.60 28.74
CA TYR A 233 13.67 -7.41 28.36
C TYR A 233 15.14 -7.51 28.75
N THR A 234 15.46 -7.88 29.98
CA THR A 234 16.83 -8.02 30.48
C THR A 234 17.63 -9.10 29.75
N ASP A 235 16.98 -10.20 29.38
CA ASP A 235 17.62 -11.31 28.67
C ASP A 235 17.98 -10.98 27.24
N TRP A 236 17.15 -10.18 26.55
CA TRP A 236 17.20 -10.07 25.10
C TRP A 236 17.57 -8.66 24.58
N TYR A 237 17.19 -7.56 25.26
CA TYR A 237 17.56 -6.21 24.83
C TYR A 237 19.00 -5.91 25.20
N ARG A 238 19.90 -6.36 24.36
CA ARG A 238 21.35 -6.29 24.58
C ARG A 238 22.10 -5.86 23.32
N PRO A 239 23.20 -5.10 23.48
CA PRO A 239 23.93 -4.46 22.39
C PRO A 239 24.40 -5.40 21.27
N ASP A 240 24.83 -6.62 21.58
CA ASP A 240 25.32 -7.59 20.59
C ASP A 240 24.25 -8.08 19.59
N LEU A 241 22.98 -7.92 19.94
CA LEU A 241 21.82 -8.23 19.09
C LEU A 241 21.22 -6.99 18.39
N GLN A 242 21.85 -5.80 18.55
CA GLN A 242 21.28 -4.53 18.11
C GLN A 242 22.13 -3.84 17.04
N ALA A 243 21.48 -3.07 16.19
CA ALA A 243 22.15 -2.11 15.31
C ALA A 243 21.44 -0.77 15.28
N VAL A 244 22.25 0.31 15.29
CA VAL A 244 21.81 1.67 14.99
C VAL A 244 22.05 1.95 13.51
N ILE A 245 21.02 2.36 12.80
CA ILE A 245 21.09 2.75 11.40
C ILE A 245 20.74 4.23 11.30
N ALA A 246 21.64 5.03 10.73
CA ALA A 246 21.45 6.45 10.50
C ALA A 246 21.70 6.79 9.03
N VAL A 247 20.70 7.30 8.35
CA VAL A 247 20.80 7.76 6.96
C VAL A 247 20.15 9.13 6.85
N GLY A 248 20.87 10.15 6.35
CA GLY A 248 20.28 11.47 6.25
C GLY A 248 21.25 12.59 5.93
N ASP A 249 20.73 13.79 6.00
CA ASP A 249 21.47 15.04 5.72
C ASP A 249 22.20 15.50 6.99
N PHE A 250 23.40 14.93 7.20
CA PHE A 250 24.25 15.18 8.37
C PHE A 250 25.73 14.88 8.09
N ASP A 251 26.61 15.21 9.02
CA ASP A 251 28.02 14.80 9.00
C ASP A 251 28.19 13.40 9.61
N VAL A 252 28.85 12.52 8.85
CA VAL A 252 29.05 11.09 9.22
C VAL A 252 29.88 10.94 10.50
N ASN A 253 30.90 11.78 10.71
CA ASN A 253 31.78 11.69 11.87
C ASN A 253 31.12 12.22 13.15
N GLU A 254 30.24 13.23 13.01
CA GLU A 254 29.45 13.71 14.15
C GLU A 254 28.44 12.64 14.59
N VAL A 255 27.76 11.99 13.64
CA VAL A 255 26.84 10.89 13.94
C VAL A 255 27.55 9.72 14.62
N GLU A 256 28.74 9.35 14.16
CA GLU A 256 29.52 8.30 14.84
C GLU A 256 29.84 8.67 16.30
N LYS A 257 30.25 9.92 16.56
CA LYS A 257 30.50 10.41 17.95
C LYS A 257 29.23 10.33 18.80
N LEU A 258 28.06 10.69 18.24
CA LEU A 258 26.79 10.60 18.94
C LEU A 258 26.43 9.15 19.28
N ILE A 259 26.66 8.20 18.35
CA ILE A 259 26.45 6.78 18.60
C ILE A 259 27.38 6.30 19.71
N ILE A 260 28.68 6.60 19.65
CA ILE A 260 29.63 6.22 20.68
C ILE A 260 29.20 6.78 22.04
N ALA A 261 28.86 8.06 22.12
CA ALA A 261 28.49 8.73 23.36
C ALA A 261 27.22 8.17 24.02
N ASN A 262 26.22 7.76 23.22
CA ASN A 262 24.91 7.34 23.73
C ASN A 262 24.79 5.83 23.99
N PHE A 263 25.64 4.99 23.34
CA PHE A 263 25.45 3.53 23.35
C PHE A 263 26.61 2.75 23.97
N SER A 264 27.77 3.36 24.22
CA SER A 264 28.95 2.64 24.73
C SER A 264 28.79 2.14 26.17
N ASP A 265 27.95 2.77 26.99
CA ASP A 265 27.68 2.38 28.39
C ASP A 265 26.68 1.24 28.52
N LEU A 266 25.95 0.89 27.43
CA LEU A 266 25.04 -0.25 27.41
C LEU A 266 25.84 -1.55 27.58
N LYS A 267 25.30 -2.47 28.37
CA LYS A 267 26.00 -3.72 28.73
C LYS A 267 25.17 -4.94 28.32
N ASN A 268 25.86 -5.97 27.86
CA ASN A 268 25.26 -7.28 27.73
C ASN A 268 25.07 -7.90 29.14
N PRO A 269 24.06 -8.75 29.37
CA PRO A 269 23.91 -9.49 30.62
C PRO A 269 25.11 -10.41 30.86
N ALA A 270 25.49 -10.63 32.13
CA ALA A 270 26.61 -11.48 32.49
C ALA A 270 26.48 -12.94 31.98
N LYS A 271 25.24 -13.42 31.81
CA LYS A 271 24.92 -14.72 31.24
C LYS A 271 23.98 -14.52 30.04
N GLU A 272 24.57 -14.49 28.87
CA GLU A 272 23.82 -14.33 27.62
C GLU A 272 23.06 -15.59 27.28
N LYS A 273 21.77 -15.44 26.95
CA LYS A 273 20.97 -16.51 26.33
C LYS A 273 21.35 -16.69 24.87
N GLU A 274 21.47 -17.94 24.43
CA GLU A 274 21.72 -18.25 23.02
C GLU A 274 20.50 -17.96 22.14
N ARG A 275 20.72 -17.25 21.04
CA ARG A 275 19.69 -17.04 20.00
C ARG A 275 19.61 -18.24 19.07
N ILE A 276 18.65 -19.13 19.34
CA ILE A 276 18.43 -20.33 18.55
C ILE A 276 17.78 -19.97 17.20
N LYS A 277 18.28 -20.56 16.12
CA LYS A 277 17.67 -20.47 14.80
C LYS A 277 16.78 -21.68 14.57
N TYR A 278 15.53 -21.43 14.21
CA TYR A 278 14.55 -22.44 13.92
C TYR A 278 14.38 -22.61 12.42
N THR A 279 14.05 -23.81 11.98
CA THR A 279 13.83 -24.19 10.59
C THR A 279 12.45 -24.79 10.40
N LEU A 280 12.00 -24.91 9.18
CA LEU A 280 10.78 -25.60 8.80
C LEU A 280 11.14 -26.96 8.18
N PRO A 281 10.60 -28.08 8.68
CA PRO A 281 10.87 -29.39 8.14
C PRO A 281 10.23 -29.59 6.76
N ASP A 282 10.83 -30.47 5.97
CA ASP A 282 10.27 -30.93 4.70
C ASP A 282 9.08 -31.86 4.92
N ASN A 283 8.18 -31.95 3.93
CA ASN A 283 7.13 -32.95 3.90
C ASN A 283 7.24 -33.84 2.65
N LYS A 284 7.24 -35.17 2.85
CA LYS A 284 7.28 -36.14 1.76
C LYS A 284 5.91 -36.35 1.11
N ALA A 285 4.87 -36.44 1.95
CA ALA A 285 3.51 -36.52 1.47
C ALA A 285 2.92 -35.10 1.28
N PRO A 286 2.05 -34.92 0.27
CA PRO A 286 1.33 -33.67 0.09
C PRO A 286 0.52 -33.26 1.34
N LEU A 287 0.63 -32.03 1.78
CA LEU A 287 -0.24 -31.48 2.81
C LEU A 287 -1.49 -30.88 2.14
N VAL A 288 -2.65 -31.47 2.39
CA VAL A 288 -3.91 -31.00 1.79
C VAL A 288 -4.87 -30.56 2.90
N LYS A 289 -5.41 -29.37 2.79
CA LYS A 289 -6.38 -28.83 3.75
C LYS A 289 -7.44 -27.98 3.06
N ILE A 290 -8.68 -28.19 3.44
CA ILE A 290 -9.82 -27.31 3.12
C ILE A 290 -10.28 -26.68 4.42
N VAL A 291 -10.41 -25.35 4.43
CA VAL A 291 -10.96 -24.57 5.54
C VAL A 291 -12.07 -23.68 5.02
N THR A 292 -13.10 -23.49 5.83
CA THR A 292 -14.25 -22.65 5.48
C THR A 292 -14.53 -21.64 6.59
N ASP A 293 -15.11 -20.51 6.22
CA ASP A 293 -15.55 -19.49 7.17
C ASP A 293 -16.81 -18.78 6.66
N PRO A 294 -17.78 -18.46 7.54
CA PRO A 294 -19.02 -17.81 7.15
C PRO A 294 -18.85 -16.40 6.54
N GLU A 295 -17.76 -15.70 6.88
CA GLU A 295 -17.47 -14.36 6.39
C GLU A 295 -16.47 -14.37 5.21
N GLN A 296 -15.97 -15.53 4.81
CA GLN A 296 -15.12 -15.67 3.62
C GLN A 296 -15.94 -15.41 2.36
N GLN A 297 -15.40 -14.54 1.47
CA GLN A 297 -16.12 -14.12 0.26
C GLN A 297 -15.84 -15.01 -0.96
N TYR A 298 -14.63 -15.55 -1.07
CA TYR A 298 -14.16 -16.26 -2.27
C TYR A 298 -13.62 -17.63 -1.93
N THR A 299 -13.83 -18.57 -2.87
CA THR A 299 -13.16 -19.88 -2.85
C THR A 299 -11.81 -19.76 -3.52
N VAL A 300 -10.73 -19.85 -2.73
CA VAL A 300 -9.35 -19.67 -3.17
C VAL A 300 -8.55 -20.93 -2.85
N ALA A 301 -7.78 -21.41 -3.84
CA ALA A 301 -6.81 -22.49 -3.65
C ALA A 301 -5.38 -21.96 -3.79
N PHE A 302 -4.48 -22.56 -2.99
CA PHE A 302 -3.04 -22.32 -3.03
C PHE A 302 -2.34 -23.65 -3.24
N ALA A 303 -1.65 -23.78 -4.37
CA ALA A 303 -0.79 -24.92 -4.69
C ALA A 303 0.66 -24.46 -4.51
N MET A 304 1.44 -25.11 -3.65
CA MET A 304 2.79 -24.66 -3.31
C MET A 304 3.78 -25.81 -3.32
N TYR A 305 5.02 -25.49 -3.69
CA TYR A 305 6.18 -26.37 -3.58
C TYR A 305 7.26 -25.64 -2.77
N LYS A 306 7.58 -26.15 -1.58
CA LYS A 306 8.66 -25.57 -0.76
C LYS A 306 10.02 -25.91 -1.34
N HIS A 307 10.93 -24.95 -1.29
CA HIS A 307 12.32 -25.08 -1.72
C HIS A 307 13.27 -24.56 -0.64
N PRO A 308 14.48 -25.16 -0.52
CA PRO A 308 15.52 -24.53 0.28
C PRO A 308 15.93 -23.19 -0.36
N SER A 309 16.16 -22.20 0.48
CA SER A 309 16.61 -20.88 0.07
C SER A 309 17.84 -20.45 0.83
N THR A 310 18.70 -19.69 0.17
CA THR A 310 19.90 -19.09 0.77
C THR A 310 19.93 -17.60 0.45
N VAL A 311 20.65 -16.84 1.25
CA VAL A 311 20.95 -15.42 0.96
C VAL A 311 21.70 -15.33 -0.37
N SER A 312 21.23 -14.49 -1.27
CA SER A 312 21.94 -14.11 -2.49
C SER A 312 23.21 -13.34 -2.11
N LYS A 313 24.39 -13.98 -2.19
CA LYS A 313 25.67 -13.38 -1.81
C LYS A 313 26.62 -13.11 -2.96
N THR A 314 26.36 -13.74 -4.10
CA THR A 314 27.23 -13.72 -5.26
C THR A 314 26.51 -13.16 -6.49
N THR A 315 27.30 -12.82 -7.51
CA THR A 315 26.78 -12.40 -8.81
C THR A 315 25.95 -13.49 -9.50
N ASP A 316 26.26 -14.76 -9.26
CA ASP A 316 25.47 -15.88 -9.79
C ASP A 316 24.11 -16.00 -9.09
N ASP A 317 24.07 -15.71 -7.77
CA ASP A 317 22.80 -15.64 -7.05
C ASP A 317 21.90 -14.50 -7.58
N LEU A 318 22.49 -13.34 -7.89
CA LEU A 318 21.75 -12.22 -8.51
C LEU A 318 21.20 -12.61 -9.88
N LYS A 319 22.02 -13.28 -10.72
CA LYS A 319 21.58 -13.79 -12.02
C LYS A 319 20.41 -14.78 -11.87
N LYS A 320 20.49 -15.69 -10.91
CA LYS A 320 19.42 -16.66 -10.61
C LYS A 320 18.14 -15.97 -10.11
N GLY A 321 18.28 -14.97 -9.22
CA GLY A 321 17.17 -14.13 -8.76
C GLY A 321 16.47 -13.40 -9.92
N LEU A 322 17.26 -12.87 -10.86
CA LEU A 322 16.73 -12.22 -12.06
C LEU A 322 15.94 -13.20 -12.94
N MET A 323 16.44 -14.45 -13.12
CA MET A 323 15.69 -15.48 -13.85
C MET A 323 14.37 -15.85 -13.16
N TYR A 324 14.32 -15.93 -11.81
CA TYR A 324 13.06 -16.13 -11.10
C TYR A 324 12.07 -14.98 -11.35
N SER A 325 12.53 -13.73 -11.33
CA SER A 325 11.69 -12.56 -11.65
C SER A 325 11.14 -12.63 -13.08
N MET A 326 11.96 -13.07 -14.04
CA MET A 326 11.53 -13.28 -15.43
C MET A 326 10.46 -14.38 -15.52
N ILE A 327 10.64 -15.52 -14.86
CA ILE A 327 9.66 -16.62 -14.81
C ILE A 327 8.33 -16.12 -14.25
N ASN A 328 8.37 -15.41 -13.10
CA ASN A 328 7.16 -14.88 -12.47
C ASN A 328 6.40 -13.91 -13.40
N ALA A 329 7.12 -13.02 -14.10
CA ALA A 329 6.52 -12.05 -15.01
C ALA A 329 5.89 -12.73 -16.24
N MET A 330 6.56 -13.72 -16.84
CA MET A 330 6.05 -14.42 -18.03
C MET A 330 4.83 -15.30 -17.70
N ILE A 331 4.82 -16.03 -16.58
CA ILE A 331 3.63 -16.77 -16.13
C ILE A 331 2.48 -15.81 -15.85
N GLY A 332 2.76 -14.70 -15.17
CA GLY A 332 1.76 -13.66 -14.89
C GLY A 332 1.11 -13.12 -16.16
N ALA A 333 1.91 -12.85 -17.20
CA ALA A 333 1.39 -12.40 -18.49
C ALA A 333 0.44 -13.42 -19.15
N ARG A 334 0.76 -14.72 -19.09
CA ARG A 334 -0.13 -15.76 -19.59
C ARG A 334 -1.46 -15.85 -18.85
N TYR A 335 -1.46 -15.69 -17.52
CA TYR A 335 -2.72 -15.61 -16.76
C TYR A 335 -3.56 -14.40 -17.15
N GLN A 336 -2.92 -13.25 -17.42
CA GLN A 336 -3.66 -12.06 -17.88
C GLN A 336 -4.33 -12.31 -19.24
N GLU A 337 -3.70 -13.03 -20.15
CA GLU A 337 -4.34 -13.42 -21.43
C GLU A 337 -5.54 -14.36 -21.25
N ILE A 338 -5.47 -15.28 -20.28
CA ILE A 338 -6.60 -16.15 -19.94
C ILE A 338 -7.74 -15.32 -19.34
N LEU A 339 -7.44 -14.36 -18.47
CA LEU A 339 -8.42 -13.50 -17.80
C LEU A 339 -9.14 -12.53 -18.74
N GLN A 340 -8.63 -12.28 -19.95
CA GLN A 340 -9.29 -11.45 -20.96
C GLN A 340 -10.39 -12.20 -21.74
N LYS A 341 -10.50 -13.51 -21.57
CA LYS A 341 -11.52 -14.33 -22.24
C LYS A 341 -12.84 -14.32 -21.47
N GLY A 342 -13.97 -14.15 -22.17
CA GLY A 342 -15.30 -14.13 -21.55
C GLY A 342 -15.64 -15.37 -20.73
N ASN A 343 -15.04 -16.52 -21.06
CA ASN A 343 -15.21 -17.79 -20.37
C ASN A 343 -14.03 -18.18 -19.49
N ALA A 344 -13.22 -17.22 -19.02
CA ALA A 344 -12.09 -17.50 -18.16
C ALA A 344 -12.48 -18.44 -17.01
N PRO A 345 -11.65 -19.50 -16.72
CA PRO A 345 -12.03 -20.57 -15.77
C PRO A 345 -11.91 -20.16 -14.31
N PHE A 346 -11.40 -18.98 -14.02
CA PHE A 346 -11.18 -18.45 -12.66
C PHE A 346 -11.39 -16.92 -12.64
N LEU A 347 -11.58 -16.39 -11.44
CA LEU A 347 -11.64 -14.95 -11.21
C LEU A 347 -10.25 -14.31 -11.23
N PHE A 348 -9.26 -15.05 -10.71
CA PHE A 348 -7.88 -14.62 -10.58
C PHE A 348 -6.96 -15.84 -10.54
N ALA A 349 -5.78 -15.73 -11.12
CA ALA A 349 -4.69 -16.68 -10.92
C ALA A 349 -3.34 -15.96 -10.95
N GLN A 350 -2.42 -16.43 -10.13
CA GLN A 350 -1.05 -15.94 -10.07
C GLN A 350 -0.10 -17.05 -9.67
N SER A 351 1.08 -17.12 -10.29
CA SER A 351 2.16 -17.99 -9.85
C SER A 351 3.44 -17.21 -9.63
N SER A 352 4.16 -17.55 -8.57
CA SER A 352 5.41 -16.89 -8.24
C SER A 352 6.36 -17.81 -7.46
N TYR A 353 7.66 -17.67 -7.71
CA TYR A 353 8.72 -18.17 -6.82
C TYR A 353 9.19 -17.01 -5.94
N GLY A 354 9.24 -17.23 -4.65
CA GLY A 354 9.68 -16.22 -3.69
C GLY A 354 9.84 -16.78 -2.28
N PRO A 355 10.13 -15.93 -1.28
CA PRO A 355 10.22 -16.31 0.12
C PRO A 355 8.92 -16.97 0.62
N TYR A 356 9.04 -18.13 1.29
CA TYR A 356 7.89 -18.85 1.83
C TYR A 356 7.15 -18.01 2.87
N GLN A 357 5.81 -17.90 2.70
CA GLN A 357 4.95 -17.10 3.58
C GLN A 357 5.50 -15.68 3.84
N GLY A 358 5.94 -14.98 2.79
CA GLY A 358 6.49 -13.63 2.92
C GLY A 358 7.83 -13.56 3.65
N GLY A 359 8.54 -14.68 3.84
CA GLY A 359 9.84 -14.72 4.51
C GLY A 359 9.76 -14.92 6.02
N ILE A 360 8.58 -15.29 6.55
CA ILE A 360 8.42 -15.62 7.99
C ILE A 360 9.45 -16.65 8.44
N VAL A 361 9.74 -17.65 7.61
CA VAL A 361 10.76 -18.68 7.90
C VAL A 361 11.99 -18.45 7.02
N PRO A 362 13.08 -17.93 7.58
CA PRO A 362 14.33 -17.77 6.83
C PRO A 362 14.85 -19.12 6.30
N GLY A 363 15.40 -19.10 5.09
CA GLY A 363 15.97 -20.30 4.49
C GLY A 363 14.96 -21.19 3.74
N VAL A 364 13.70 -20.76 3.63
CA VAL A 364 12.66 -21.43 2.85
C VAL A 364 12.08 -20.47 1.80
N ALA A 365 12.00 -20.94 0.55
CA ALA A 365 11.25 -20.30 -0.53
C ALA A 365 10.10 -21.23 -0.96
N ALA A 366 9.20 -20.73 -1.77
CA ALA A 366 8.21 -21.57 -2.43
C ALA A 366 7.94 -21.10 -3.85
N PHE A 367 7.67 -22.05 -4.73
CA PHE A 367 6.93 -21.80 -5.94
C PHE A 367 5.45 -22.03 -5.63
N GLN A 368 4.63 -21.00 -5.78
CA GLN A 368 3.21 -21.08 -5.43
C GLN A 368 2.33 -20.60 -6.57
N THR A 369 1.17 -21.24 -6.70
CA THR A 369 0.07 -20.82 -7.56
C THR A 369 -1.14 -20.57 -6.68
N ALA A 370 -1.66 -19.35 -6.71
CA ALA A 370 -2.93 -18.97 -6.11
C ALA A 370 -3.99 -18.85 -7.19
N VAL A 371 -5.18 -19.39 -6.95
CA VAL A 371 -6.30 -19.30 -7.88
C VAL A 371 -7.60 -19.09 -7.13
N ALA A 372 -8.40 -18.10 -7.57
CA ALA A 372 -9.75 -17.85 -7.07
C ALA A 372 -10.77 -18.40 -8.05
N ALA A 373 -11.56 -19.39 -7.61
CA ALA A 373 -12.63 -19.97 -8.39
C ALA A 373 -13.90 -19.07 -8.34
N LYS A 374 -14.77 -19.18 -9.33
CA LYS A 374 -16.07 -18.48 -9.35
C LYS A 374 -17.03 -19.03 -8.30
N SER A 375 -16.91 -20.33 -7.98
CA SER A 375 -17.67 -21.02 -6.93
C SER A 375 -16.95 -22.28 -6.48
N GLY A 376 -17.41 -22.90 -5.38
CA GLY A 376 -16.88 -24.18 -4.90
C GLY A 376 -17.02 -25.31 -5.92
N LYS A 377 -18.08 -25.31 -6.72
CA LYS A 377 -18.27 -26.30 -7.80
C LYS A 377 -17.25 -26.20 -8.92
N GLU A 378 -16.76 -24.99 -9.18
CA GLU A 378 -15.80 -24.73 -10.26
C GLU A 378 -14.34 -24.80 -9.79
N LEU A 379 -14.10 -25.14 -8.51
CA LEU A 379 -12.78 -25.16 -7.92
C LEU A 379 -11.81 -26.10 -8.62
N GLU A 380 -12.24 -27.33 -8.97
CA GLU A 380 -11.42 -28.29 -9.72
C GLU A 380 -11.00 -27.74 -11.10
N THR A 381 -11.96 -27.14 -11.81
CA THR A 381 -11.69 -26.50 -13.12
C THR A 381 -10.68 -25.36 -12.97
N ALA A 382 -10.86 -24.50 -11.96
CA ALA A 382 -9.98 -23.38 -11.71
C ALA A 382 -8.55 -23.82 -11.34
N ILE A 383 -8.40 -24.81 -10.45
CA ILE A 383 -7.10 -25.39 -10.06
C ILE A 383 -6.43 -26.01 -11.30
N THR A 384 -7.17 -26.87 -12.03
CA THR A 384 -6.66 -27.54 -13.22
C THR A 384 -6.14 -26.54 -14.24
N ALA A 385 -6.93 -25.48 -14.53
CA ALA A 385 -6.53 -24.47 -15.51
C ALA A 385 -5.32 -23.63 -15.06
N ALA A 386 -5.25 -23.24 -13.78
CA ALA A 386 -4.14 -22.45 -13.25
C ALA A 386 -2.85 -23.28 -13.19
N VAL A 387 -2.91 -24.53 -12.67
CA VAL A 387 -1.76 -25.41 -12.59
C VAL A 387 -1.32 -25.91 -13.96
N ALA A 388 -2.27 -26.13 -14.89
CA ALA A 388 -1.93 -26.49 -16.28
C ALA A 388 -0.98 -25.47 -16.94
N GLU A 389 -1.07 -24.18 -16.57
CA GLU A 389 -0.18 -23.17 -17.14
C GLU A 389 1.25 -23.30 -16.59
N THR A 390 1.41 -23.61 -15.30
CA THR A 390 2.74 -23.88 -14.72
C THR A 390 3.33 -25.19 -15.23
N GLU A 391 2.52 -26.24 -15.42
CA GLU A 391 2.91 -27.51 -16.05
C GLU A 391 3.27 -27.31 -17.53
N ARG A 392 2.56 -26.42 -18.25
CA ARG A 392 2.88 -26.05 -19.63
C ARG A 392 4.28 -25.46 -19.73
N VAL A 393 4.62 -24.56 -18.79
CA VAL A 393 5.97 -23.98 -18.70
C VAL A 393 7.01 -25.05 -18.39
N ALA A 394 6.75 -25.96 -17.45
CA ALA A 394 7.66 -27.06 -17.13
C ALA A 394 7.87 -28.00 -18.32
N LYS A 395 6.84 -28.29 -19.13
CA LYS A 395 6.88 -29.23 -20.25
C LYS A 395 7.43 -28.60 -21.52
N TYR A 396 7.00 -27.42 -21.91
CA TYR A 396 7.28 -26.79 -23.19
C TYR A 396 8.16 -25.52 -23.07
N GLY A 397 8.30 -24.96 -21.90
CA GLY A 397 9.04 -23.73 -21.65
C GLY A 397 8.29 -22.45 -22.06
N PHE A 398 9.01 -21.35 -22.01
CA PHE A 398 8.61 -20.04 -22.54
C PHE A 398 9.11 -19.86 -23.96
N LEU A 399 8.57 -18.87 -24.68
CA LEU A 399 9.01 -18.46 -25.99
C LEU A 399 10.05 -17.32 -25.89
N GLN A 400 10.84 -17.12 -26.97
CA GLN A 400 11.81 -16.03 -27.02
C GLN A 400 11.12 -14.66 -26.97
N SER A 401 9.95 -14.51 -27.60
CA SER A 401 9.15 -13.27 -27.57
C SER A 401 8.74 -12.87 -26.16
N GLU A 402 8.34 -13.82 -25.30
CA GLU A 402 8.00 -13.55 -23.91
C GLU A 402 9.22 -13.08 -23.12
N LEU A 403 10.37 -13.73 -23.29
CA LEU A 403 11.62 -13.36 -22.63
C LEU A 403 12.10 -11.97 -23.08
N ASP A 404 11.96 -11.63 -24.35
CA ASP A 404 12.38 -10.33 -24.89
C ASP A 404 11.55 -9.18 -24.31
N VAL A 405 10.22 -9.37 -24.16
CA VAL A 405 9.32 -8.40 -23.51
C VAL A 405 9.77 -8.15 -22.07
N VAL A 406 10.01 -9.20 -21.30
CA VAL A 406 10.40 -9.08 -19.90
C VAL A 406 11.79 -8.46 -19.75
N LYS A 407 12.75 -8.82 -20.62
CA LYS A 407 14.09 -8.20 -20.63
C LYS A 407 14.02 -6.71 -20.88
N LYS A 408 13.23 -6.25 -21.86
CA LYS A 408 13.03 -4.81 -22.14
C LYS A 408 12.48 -4.07 -20.94
N ASN A 409 11.48 -4.64 -20.25
CA ASN A 409 10.88 -4.04 -19.05
C ASN A 409 11.88 -3.94 -17.89
N ILE A 410 12.68 -5.00 -17.66
CA ILE A 410 13.72 -5.00 -16.62
C ILE A 410 14.81 -3.98 -16.97
N GLU A 411 15.23 -3.88 -18.24
CA GLU A 411 16.23 -2.91 -18.69
C GLU A 411 15.75 -1.47 -18.45
N ALA A 412 14.51 -1.13 -18.86
CA ALA A 412 13.93 0.19 -18.62
C ALA A 412 13.84 0.53 -17.12
N GLY A 413 13.42 -0.42 -16.28
CA GLY A 413 13.40 -0.24 -14.83
C GLY A 413 14.79 -0.03 -14.22
N ASN A 414 15.78 -0.78 -14.71
CA ASN A 414 17.18 -0.68 -14.28
C ASN A 414 17.81 0.67 -14.70
N GLU A 415 17.53 1.15 -15.91
CA GLU A 415 17.93 2.48 -16.36
C GLU A 415 17.31 3.60 -15.52
N LYS A 416 16.02 3.48 -15.21
CA LYS A 416 15.31 4.45 -14.33
C LYS A 416 15.96 4.49 -12.96
N MET A 417 16.26 3.34 -12.37
CA MET A 417 16.93 3.25 -11.05
C MET A 417 18.29 3.98 -11.07
N LEU A 418 19.07 3.85 -12.14
CA LEU A 418 20.34 4.57 -12.28
C LEU A 418 20.14 6.08 -12.42
N ARG A 419 19.18 6.51 -13.24
CA ARG A 419 18.88 7.95 -13.42
C ARG A 419 18.41 8.62 -12.14
N GLU A 420 17.69 7.88 -11.30
CA GLU A 420 17.13 8.36 -10.03
C GLU A 420 18.05 8.17 -8.81
N LYS A 421 19.30 7.70 -9.00
CA LYS A 421 20.17 7.30 -7.87
C LYS A 421 20.42 8.43 -6.88
N ASP A 422 20.59 9.68 -7.35
CA ASP A 422 20.79 10.88 -6.55
C ASP A 422 19.49 11.45 -5.94
N LYS A 423 18.34 10.93 -6.36
CA LYS A 423 17.00 11.23 -5.84
C LYS A 423 16.44 10.09 -4.97
N THR A 424 17.28 9.11 -4.63
CA THR A 424 16.87 7.98 -3.78
C THR A 424 16.65 8.47 -2.34
N ALA A 425 15.48 8.18 -1.78
CA ALA A 425 15.12 8.58 -0.42
C ALA A 425 15.98 7.88 0.64
N SER A 426 16.29 8.57 1.74
CA SER A 426 17.04 8.02 2.89
C SER A 426 16.40 6.76 3.46
N SER A 427 15.07 6.69 3.50
CA SER A 427 14.32 5.51 3.95
C SER A 427 14.60 4.24 3.13
N SER A 428 14.87 4.37 1.81
CA SER A 428 15.21 3.22 0.96
C SER A 428 16.56 2.60 1.35
N PHE A 429 17.55 3.42 1.67
CA PHE A 429 18.85 2.95 2.15
C PHE A 429 18.74 2.32 3.54
N VAL A 430 17.94 2.93 4.44
CA VAL A 430 17.71 2.36 5.78
C VAL A 430 17.16 0.95 5.68
N GLN A 431 16.15 0.70 4.85
CA GLN A 431 15.56 -0.64 4.69
C GLN A 431 16.61 -1.66 4.20
N GLN A 432 17.50 -1.25 3.30
CA GLN A 432 18.60 -2.09 2.83
C GLN A 432 19.56 -2.45 3.97
N TYR A 433 19.91 -1.49 4.85
CA TYR A 433 20.83 -1.72 5.96
C TYR A 433 20.18 -2.50 7.10
N VAL A 434 18.92 -2.27 7.40
CA VAL A 434 18.13 -3.11 8.31
C VAL A 434 18.14 -4.56 7.83
N SER A 435 17.85 -4.80 6.54
CA SER A 435 17.89 -6.13 5.94
C SER A 435 19.28 -6.76 6.02
N ASN A 436 20.34 -5.99 5.75
CA ASN A 436 21.71 -6.47 5.88
C ASN A 436 22.03 -6.89 7.33
N PHE A 437 21.69 -6.07 8.32
CA PHE A 437 21.90 -6.41 9.72
C PHE A 437 21.13 -7.66 10.10
N LEU A 438 19.83 -7.69 9.88
CA LEU A 438 18.97 -8.76 10.37
C LEU A 438 19.30 -10.11 9.71
N THR A 439 19.65 -10.14 8.43
CA THR A 439 19.65 -11.35 7.61
C THR A 439 20.94 -11.60 6.84
N GLY A 440 21.78 -10.59 6.73
CA GLY A 440 23.01 -10.66 5.93
C GLY A 440 22.81 -10.48 4.44
N THR A 441 21.65 -9.94 4.01
CA THR A 441 21.42 -9.56 2.60
C THR A 441 22.48 -8.55 2.16
N PRO A 442 23.16 -8.76 1.03
CA PRO A 442 24.14 -7.79 0.53
C PRO A 442 23.52 -6.43 0.26
N MET A 443 24.30 -5.39 0.46
CA MET A 443 23.95 -4.02 0.18
C MET A 443 24.92 -3.44 -0.85
N ALA A 444 24.59 -3.64 -2.11
CA ALA A 444 25.35 -3.11 -3.22
C ALA A 444 24.96 -1.67 -3.55
N SER A 445 25.88 -0.91 -4.13
CA SER A 445 25.56 0.40 -4.71
C SER A 445 24.62 0.27 -5.90
N THR A 446 23.89 1.35 -6.20
CA THR A 446 23.03 1.42 -7.40
C THR A 446 23.84 1.21 -8.68
N ASP A 447 25.04 1.75 -8.79
CA ASP A 447 25.91 1.60 -9.96
C ASP A 447 26.31 0.13 -10.18
N PHE A 448 26.69 -0.58 -9.12
CA PHE A 448 26.98 -2.02 -9.20
C PHE A 448 25.73 -2.81 -9.63
N SER A 449 24.60 -2.56 -8.99
CA SER A 449 23.34 -3.24 -9.27
C SER A 449 22.91 -3.04 -10.73
N TYR A 450 23.03 -1.80 -11.23
CA TYR A 450 22.79 -1.48 -12.65
C TYR A 450 23.70 -2.27 -13.60
N ALA A 451 25.01 -2.18 -13.36
CA ALA A 451 25.99 -2.80 -14.24
C ALA A 451 25.84 -4.34 -14.28
N GLU A 452 25.63 -4.97 -13.11
CA GLU A 452 25.49 -6.42 -13.02
C GLU A 452 24.15 -6.90 -13.62
N THR A 453 23.06 -6.15 -13.43
CA THR A 453 21.77 -6.43 -14.07
C THR A 453 21.89 -6.34 -15.59
N LYS A 454 22.47 -5.29 -16.14
CA LYS A 454 22.67 -5.10 -17.58
C LYS A 454 23.51 -6.23 -18.19
N LYS A 455 24.61 -6.61 -17.53
CA LYS A 455 25.44 -7.75 -17.92
C LYS A 455 24.64 -9.06 -17.90
N ASN A 456 23.88 -9.31 -16.84
CA ASN A 456 23.08 -10.53 -16.69
C ASN A 456 21.97 -10.63 -17.75
N LEU A 457 21.31 -9.52 -18.10
CA LEU A 457 20.30 -9.47 -19.17
C LEU A 457 20.86 -9.98 -20.51
N SER A 458 22.12 -9.67 -20.83
CA SER A 458 22.78 -10.16 -22.06
C SER A 458 23.17 -11.64 -22.00
N LEU A 459 23.47 -12.17 -20.80
CA LEU A 459 23.94 -13.53 -20.58
C LEU A 459 22.81 -14.56 -20.34
N ILE A 460 21.64 -14.11 -19.90
CA ILE A 460 20.50 -15.00 -19.65
C ILE A 460 19.87 -15.41 -20.98
N SER A 461 19.95 -16.72 -21.28
CA SER A 461 19.33 -17.33 -22.46
C SER A 461 17.96 -17.94 -22.12
N LEU A 462 17.12 -18.10 -23.13
CA LEU A 462 15.82 -18.79 -22.98
C LEU A 462 16.02 -20.22 -22.45
N ALA A 463 17.03 -20.93 -22.94
CA ALA A 463 17.34 -22.28 -22.47
C ALA A 463 17.64 -22.33 -20.96
N ALA A 464 18.39 -21.35 -20.42
CA ALA A 464 18.69 -21.26 -19.00
C ALA A 464 17.44 -20.99 -18.16
N VAL A 465 16.57 -20.06 -18.60
CA VAL A 465 15.31 -19.74 -17.92
C VAL A 465 14.37 -20.95 -17.92
N ASN A 466 14.22 -21.63 -19.07
CA ASN A 466 13.39 -22.81 -19.19
C ASN A 466 13.93 -23.99 -18.35
N ALA A 467 15.26 -24.16 -18.27
CA ALA A 467 15.86 -25.16 -17.41
C ALA A 467 15.56 -24.88 -15.91
N LEU A 468 15.66 -23.61 -15.48
CA LEU A 468 15.34 -23.23 -14.11
C LEU A 468 13.85 -23.43 -13.81
N ALA A 469 12.96 -23.03 -14.71
CA ALA A 469 11.52 -23.17 -14.54
C ALA A 469 11.08 -24.62 -14.28
N LYS A 470 11.72 -25.59 -14.95
CA LYS A 470 11.47 -27.04 -14.73
C LYS A 470 11.78 -27.51 -13.32
N THR A 471 12.66 -26.82 -12.58
CA THR A 471 13.03 -27.19 -11.21
C THR A 471 12.05 -26.68 -10.14
N LEU A 472 11.07 -25.88 -10.51
CA LEU A 472 10.13 -25.27 -9.56
C LEU A 472 9.02 -26.21 -9.11
N ILE A 473 8.68 -27.19 -9.92
CA ILE A 473 7.73 -28.27 -9.61
C ILE A 473 8.50 -29.47 -9.10
N THR A 474 8.26 -29.87 -7.87
CA THR A 474 8.97 -30.94 -7.18
C THR A 474 8.02 -32.04 -6.73
N PRO A 475 8.47 -33.32 -6.66
CA PRO A 475 7.61 -34.41 -6.16
C PRO A 475 7.33 -34.30 -4.65
N ASP A 476 8.24 -33.72 -3.89
CA ASP A 476 8.16 -33.50 -2.45
C ASP A 476 7.78 -32.07 -2.12
N ASN A 477 7.50 -31.77 -0.85
CA ASN A 477 7.22 -30.45 -0.33
C ASN A 477 5.96 -29.77 -0.92
N GLN A 478 4.99 -30.60 -1.36
CA GLN A 478 3.74 -30.11 -1.92
C GLN A 478 2.76 -29.71 -0.81
N ILE A 479 2.08 -28.57 -0.99
CA ILE A 479 1.01 -28.10 -0.12
C ILE A 479 -0.15 -27.64 -1.01
N LEU A 480 -1.36 -28.13 -0.73
CA LEU A 480 -2.60 -27.70 -1.37
C LEU A 480 -3.59 -27.23 -0.31
N LEU A 481 -3.84 -25.93 -0.26
CA LEU A 481 -4.77 -25.31 0.66
C LEU A 481 -5.96 -24.75 -0.07
N VAL A 482 -7.14 -24.89 0.52
CA VAL A 482 -8.37 -24.26 0.03
C VAL A 482 -9.01 -23.48 1.18
N GLN A 483 -9.35 -22.23 0.90
CA GLN A 483 -10.16 -21.36 1.75
C GLN A 483 -11.47 -21.07 1.01
N ALA A 484 -12.61 -21.26 1.66
CA ALA A 484 -13.90 -21.07 0.99
C ALA A 484 -14.98 -20.50 1.91
N PRO A 485 -16.04 -19.89 1.33
CA PRO A 485 -17.24 -19.57 2.08
C PRO A 485 -17.86 -20.83 2.71
N GLU A 486 -18.28 -20.77 3.98
CA GLU A 486 -18.94 -21.92 4.65
C GLU A 486 -20.19 -22.40 3.89
N LYS A 487 -20.93 -21.46 3.24
CA LYS A 487 -22.12 -21.80 2.43
C LYS A 487 -21.79 -22.70 1.23
N GLU A 488 -20.54 -22.74 0.77
CA GLU A 488 -20.10 -23.57 -0.35
C GLU A 488 -19.52 -24.92 0.06
N LYS A 489 -19.40 -25.19 1.36
CA LYS A 489 -18.76 -26.40 1.91
C LYS A 489 -19.25 -27.70 1.29
N SER A 490 -20.55 -27.85 1.09
CA SER A 490 -21.15 -29.04 0.47
C SER A 490 -20.89 -29.17 -1.04
N ALA A 491 -20.50 -28.07 -1.69
CA ALA A 491 -20.18 -28.02 -3.11
C ALA A 491 -18.69 -28.19 -3.39
N LEU A 492 -17.84 -28.13 -2.34
CA LEU A 492 -16.39 -28.29 -2.50
C LEU A 492 -16.05 -29.75 -2.82
N PRO A 493 -15.09 -29.99 -3.71
CA PRO A 493 -14.54 -31.31 -3.97
C PRO A 493 -13.86 -31.89 -2.72
N SER A 494 -13.78 -33.23 -2.66
CA SER A 494 -12.98 -33.89 -1.61
C SER A 494 -11.48 -33.54 -1.75
N THR A 495 -10.72 -33.70 -0.66
CA THR A 495 -9.25 -33.56 -0.71
C THR A 495 -8.59 -34.49 -1.72
N THR A 496 -9.14 -35.71 -1.91
CA THR A 496 -8.66 -36.66 -2.91
C THR A 496 -8.91 -36.15 -4.33
N ALA A 497 -10.10 -35.60 -4.61
CA ALA A 497 -10.45 -35.04 -5.93
C ALA A 497 -9.59 -33.82 -6.24
N LEU A 498 -9.37 -32.92 -5.27
CA LEU A 498 -8.50 -31.74 -5.41
C LEU A 498 -7.05 -32.14 -5.71
N LEU A 499 -6.52 -33.12 -5.00
CA LEU A 499 -5.16 -33.61 -5.25
C LEU A 499 -5.07 -34.29 -6.62
N ALA A 500 -6.10 -34.99 -7.05
CA ALA A 500 -6.16 -35.56 -8.39
C ALA A 500 -6.23 -34.50 -9.49
N ALA A 501 -7.03 -33.44 -9.30
CA ALA A 501 -7.09 -32.29 -10.22
C ALA A 501 -5.72 -31.60 -10.36
N PHE A 502 -5.06 -31.37 -9.21
CA PHE A 502 -3.73 -30.78 -9.15
C PHE A 502 -2.70 -31.66 -9.89
N ASN A 503 -2.62 -32.97 -9.60
CA ASN A 503 -1.62 -33.88 -10.17
C ASN A 503 -1.89 -34.21 -11.66
N ASN A 504 -3.13 -34.04 -12.13
CA ASN A 504 -3.50 -34.31 -13.52
C ASN A 504 -3.52 -33.06 -14.41
N ALA A 505 -3.32 -31.88 -13.86
CA ALA A 505 -3.42 -30.61 -14.60
C ALA A 505 -2.46 -30.52 -15.80
N GLY A 506 -1.30 -31.19 -15.75
CA GLY A 506 -0.35 -31.26 -16.86
C GLY A 506 -0.69 -32.25 -17.99
N LYS A 507 -1.82 -33.01 -17.87
CA LYS A 507 -2.24 -33.95 -18.90
C LYS A 507 -2.95 -33.21 -20.04
N ASN A 508 -2.68 -33.67 -21.30
CA ASN A 508 -3.33 -33.13 -22.52
C ASN A 508 -3.17 -31.61 -22.77
N ILE A 509 -2.13 -30.99 -22.20
CA ILE A 509 -1.79 -29.58 -22.49
C ILE A 509 -1.05 -29.44 -23.82
N THR A 510 -1.34 -28.37 -24.56
CA THR A 510 -0.64 -27.98 -25.79
C THR A 510 0.40 -26.90 -25.54
N PRO A 511 1.41 -26.72 -26.40
CA PRO A 511 2.32 -25.56 -26.30
C PRO A 511 1.56 -24.23 -26.29
N TYR A 512 2.14 -23.24 -25.62
CA TYR A 512 1.63 -21.85 -25.68
C TYR A 512 1.85 -21.27 -27.08
N VAL A 513 0.88 -20.47 -27.55
CA VAL A 513 0.94 -19.74 -28.82
C VAL A 513 0.86 -18.25 -28.54
N ASP A 514 1.85 -17.50 -29.00
CA ASP A 514 1.91 -16.06 -28.84
C ASP A 514 1.01 -15.32 -29.87
N ASN A 515 0.15 -14.44 -29.40
CA ASN A 515 -0.79 -13.62 -30.18
C ASN A 515 -0.31 -12.17 -30.31
N THR A 516 0.98 -11.96 -30.57
CA THR A 516 1.54 -10.61 -30.72
C THR A 516 1.01 -9.96 -32.00
N VAL A 517 0.56 -8.71 -31.87
CA VAL A 517 0.16 -7.84 -32.98
C VAL A 517 1.32 -6.91 -33.33
N ASN A 518 1.78 -6.93 -34.57
CA ASN A 518 2.90 -6.11 -35.05
C ASN A 518 2.37 -4.92 -35.88
N LYS A 519 1.78 -3.94 -35.17
CA LYS A 519 1.27 -2.68 -35.75
C LYS A 519 1.72 -1.50 -34.88
N PRO A 520 1.82 -0.28 -35.43
CA PRO A 520 2.02 0.92 -34.61
C PRO A 520 0.77 1.23 -33.76
N LEU A 521 0.96 1.94 -32.62
CA LEU A 521 -0.16 2.36 -31.75
C LEU A 521 -1.15 3.31 -32.48
N LEU A 522 -0.63 4.16 -33.38
CA LEU A 522 -1.41 5.04 -34.25
C LEU A 522 -0.95 4.81 -35.69
N ASP A 523 -1.89 4.65 -36.61
CA ASP A 523 -1.60 4.48 -38.04
C ASP A 523 -1.00 5.74 -38.68
N LYS A 524 -1.38 6.92 -38.17
CA LYS A 524 -0.92 8.22 -38.67
C LYS A 524 -0.68 9.19 -37.51
N THR A 525 0.34 10.00 -37.62
CA THR A 525 0.56 11.14 -36.74
C THR A 525 -0.56 12.17 -36.96
N PRO A 526 -1.20 12.70 -35.92
CA PRO A 526 -2.22 13.75 -36.04
C PRO A 526 -1.65 15.03 -36.67
N VAL A 527 -2.52 15.81 -37.30
CA VAL A 527 -2.16 17.14 -37.77
C VAL A 527 -2.03 18.08 -36.59
N ALA A 528 -0.83 18.66 -36.41
CA ALA A 528 -0.53 19.47 -35.26
C ALA A 528 -1.37 20.76 -35.24
N GLY A 529 -1.90 21.10 -34.05
CA GLY A 529 -2.42 22.42 -33.75
C GLY A 529 -1.30 23.39 -33.32
N LYS A 530 -1.65 24.45 -32.58
CA LYS A 530 -0.68 25.48 -32.13
C LYS A 530 -1.00 25.96 -30.72
N VAL A 531 0.03 26.44 -30.04
CA VAL A 531 -0.13 27.29 -28.85
C VAL A 531 -0.51 28.68 -29.34
N THR A 532 -1.63 29.21 -28.89
CA THR A 532 -2.19 30.51 -29.30
C THR A 532 -1.99 31.61 -28.25
N ALA A 533 -1.85 31.24 -26.98
CA ALA A 533 -1.55 32.18 -25.90
C ALA A 533 -0.72 31.51 -24.78
N GLU A 534 0.06 32.33 -24.09
CA GLU A 534 0.90 31.92 -22.94
C GLU A 534 0.67 32.89 -21.79
N LYS A 535 0.54 32.32 -20.56
CA LYS A 535 0.47 33.05 -19.30
C LYS A 535 1.44 32.43 -18.31
N LYS A 536 2.25 33.25 -17.64
CA LYS A 536 3.19 32.76 -16.62
C LYS A 536 2.73 33.10 -15.22
N PHE A 537 2.99 32.19 -14.30
CA PHE A 537 2.83 32.33 -12.85
C PHE A 537 4.23 32.20 -12.25
N GLU A 538 5.00 33.28 -12.33
CA GLU A 538 6.44 33.30 -11.99
C GLU A 538 6.69 32.86 -10.55
N ASP A 539 5.85 33.30 -9.60
CA ASP A 539 6.01 33.02 -8.17
C ASP A 539 5.97 31.52 -7.82
N ILE A 540 5.28 30.73 -8.64
CA ILE A 540 5.18 29.27 -8.47
C ILE A 540 5.85 28.50 -9.61
N GLY A 541 6.57 29.19 -10.52
CA GLY A 541 7.30 28.59 -11.65
C GLY A 541 6.41 27.74 -12.56
N THR A 542 5.23 28.26 -12.90
CA THR A 542 4.21 27.52 -13.69
C THR A 542 3.82 28.35 -14.91
N THR A 543 3.60 27.69 -16.05
CA THR A 543 3.18 28.32 -17.32
C THR A 543 1.87 27.70 -17.79
N GLU A 544 0.91 28.51 -18.16
CA GLU A 544 -0.35 28.08 -18.83
C GLU A 544 -0.29 28.42 -20.31
N TRP A 545 -0.57 27.43 -21.16
CA TRP A 545 -0.78 27.60 -22.61
C TRP A 545 -2.26 27.39 -22.94
N THR A 546 -2.75 28.24 -23.86
CA THR A 546 -4.03 28.00 -24.54
C THR A 546 -3.73 27.46 -25.93
N LEU A 547 -4.37 26.37 -26.32
CA LEU A 547 -4.17 25.73 -27.60
C LEU A 547 -5.22 26.16 -28.61
N SER A 548 -4.94 25.93 -29.91
CA SER A 548 -5.83 26.32 -31.04
C SER A 548 -7.19 25.63 -31.02
N ASN A 549 -7.33 24.48 -30.35
CA ASN A 549 -8.58 23.74 -30.14
C ASN A 549 -9.30 24.11 -28.82
N GLY A 550 -8.84 25.15 -28.10
CA GLY A 550 -9.45 25.63 -26.86
C GLY A 550 -8.91 24.99 -25.56
N ILE A 551 -8.20 23.89 -25.65
CA ILE A 551 -7.63 23.17 -24.50
C ILE A 551 -6.61 24.06 -23.78
N LYS A 552 -6.63 24.02 -22.44
CA LYS A 552 -5.61 24.63 -21.59
C LYS A 552 -4.58 23.60 -21.15
N VAL A 553 -3.32 24.00 -21.13
CA VAL A 553 -2.22 23.16 -20.65
C VAL A 553 -1.41 23.93 -19.61
N VAL A 554 -1.38 23.44 -18.40
CA VAL A 554 -0.64 24.01 -17.26
C VAL A 554 0.61 23.18 -17.02
N LEU A 555 1.78 23.83 -17.05
CA LEU A 555 3.09 23.23 -17.09
C LEU A 555 3.91 23.65 -15.86
N LYS A 556 4.36 22.69 -15.06
CA LYS A 556 5.20 22.88 -13.89
C LYS A 556 6.48 22.05 -14.03
N PRO A 557 7.53 22.56 -14.69
CA PRO A 557 8.84 21.92 -14.71
C PRO A 557 9.41 21.82 -13.29
N THR A 558 10.00 20.67 -12.95
CA THR A 558 10.65 20.43 -11.66
C THR A 558 11.90 19.57 -11.81
N ASP A 559 12.80 19.65 -10.81
CA ASP A 559 14.02 18.84 -10.68
C ASP A 559 13.93 17.82 -9.53
N PHE A 560 12.73 17.54 -9.00
CA PHE A 560 12.55 16.71 -7.81
C PHE A 560 12.84 15.23 -8.08
N LYS A 561 12.58 14.80 -9.32
CA LYS A 561 12.93 13.49 -9.87
C LYS A 561 13.53 13.68 -11.26
N ASN A 562 14.54 12.87 -11.60
CA ASN A 562 15.23 12.97 -12.88
C ASN A 562 14.46 12.30 -14.03
N ASP A 563 13.62 11.31 -13.71
CA ASP A 563 12.98 10.43 -14.69
C ASP A 563 11.46 10.31 -14.49
N GLN A 564 10.84 11.41 -14.05
CA GLN A 564 9.40 11.45 -13.79
C GLN A 564 8.75 12.69 -14.37
N ILE A 565 7.71 12.46 -15.18
CA ILE A 565 6.72 13.44 -15.58
C ILE A 565 5.36 12.85 -15.23
N LEU A 566 4.55 13.58 -14.50
CA LEU A 566 3.17 13.22 -14.14
C LEU A 566 2.22 14.16 -14.86
N PHE A 567 1.06 13.65 -15.26
CA PHE A 567 0.01 14.51 -15.79
C PHE A 567 -1.38 14.03 -15.42
N SER A 568 -2.30 14.98 -15.39
CA SER A 568 -3.73 14.75 -15.36
C SER A 568 -4.46 15.79 -16.18
N SER A 569 -5.63 15.44 -16.69
CA SER A 569 -6.53 16.43 -17.28
C SER A 569 -7.93 16.27 -16.73
N PHE A 570 -8.76 17.28 -16.93
CA PHE A 570 -10.15 17.24 -16.52
C PHE A 570 -10.98 18.22 -17.33
N SER A 571 -12.24 17.84 -17.60
CA SER A 571 -13.35 18.73 -17.90
C SER A 571 -14.56 18.34 -17.07
N ARG A 572 -15.54 19.23 -16.93
CA ARG A 572 -16.74 19.01 -16.13
C ARG A 572 -17.73 18.12 -16.86
N GLY A 573 -18.56 17.39 -16.11
CA GLY A 573 -19.61 16.49 -16.65
C GLY A 573 -19.66 15.19 -15.84
N GLY A 574 -18.72 14.30 -16.09
CA GLY A 574 -18.67 12.99 -15.43
C GLY A 574 -19.91 12.15 -15.68
N THR A 575 -20.17 11.19 -14.80
CA THR A 575 -21.38 10.35 -14.88
C THR A 575 -22.63 11.09 -14.38
N SER A 576 -22.48 12.25 -13.70
CA SER A 576 -23.60 13.05 -13.20
C SER A 576 -24.59 13.46 -14.32
N VAL A 577 -24.10 13.66 -15.52
CA VAL A 577 -24.91 14.06 -16.69
C VAL A 577 -25.68 12.93 -17.37
N ALA A 578 -25.49 11.69 -16.91
CA ALA A 578 -26.16 10.52 -17.48
C ALA A 578 -27.67 10.59 -17.29
N ASP A 579 -28.44 10.07 -18.25
CA ASP A 579 -29.88 9.93 -18.14
C ASP A 579 -30.26 9.07 -16.93
N ALA A 580 -31.31 9.46 -16.22
CA ALA A 580 -31.77 8.80 -15.01
C ALA A 580 -32.16 7.31 -15.20
N ASN A 581 -32.46 6.89 -16.45
CA ASN A 581 -32.82 5.50 -16.78
C ASN A 581 -31.62 4.65 -17.21
N ASP A 582 -30.49 5.27 -17.60
CA ASP A 582 -29.32 4.60 -18.15
C ASP A 582 -28.02 4.86 -17.38
N TYR A 583 -28.09 5.51 -16.20
CA TYR A 583 -26.91 5.86 -15.41
C TYR A 583 -26.05 4.66 -15.02
N GLN A 584 -26.61 3.46 -14.87
CA GLN A 584 -25.83 2.26 -14.57
C GLN A 584 -24.82 1.95 -15.69
N SER A 585 -25.21 2.10 -16.94
CA SER A 585 -24.29 1.91 -18.08
C SER A 585 -23.27 3.03 -18.17
N ALA A 586 -23.63 4.27 -17.82
CA ALA A 586 -22.71 5.39 -17.74
C ALA A 586 -21.67 5.21 -16.61
N ASP A 587 -22.10 4.82 -15.42
CA ASP A 587 -21.22 4.53 -14.27
C ASP A 587 -20.25 3.38 -14.59
N PHE A 588 -20.61 2.50 -15.52
CA PHE A 588 -19.79 1.37 -15.98
C PHE A 588 -18.93 1.69 -17.21
N SER A 589 -18.98 2.92 -17.74
CA SER A 589 -18.21 3.32 -18.92
C SER A 589 -16.68 3.25 -18.76
N GLY A 590 -16.17 3.21 -17.52
CA GLY A 590 -14.78 2.95 -17.20
C GLY A 590 -14.23 1.60 -17.69
N ILE A 591 -15.10 0.64 -18.12
CA ILE A 591 -14.68 -0.60 -18.76
C ILE A 591 -14.03 -0.38 -20.13
N ILE A 592 -14.36 0.73 -20.81
CA ILE A 592 -13.88 0.99 -22.16
C ILE A 592 -12.36 1.17 -22.22
N PRO A 593 -11.71 2.08 -21.44
CA PRO A 593 -10.26 2.15 -21.44
C PRO A 593 -9.60 0.87 -20.91
N GLN A 594 -10.23 0.13 -20.01
CA GLN A 594 -9.73 -1.17 -19.52
C GLN A 594 -9.77 -2.26 -20.61
N SER A 595 -10.54 -2.08 -21.67
CA SER A 595 -10.62 -3.01 -22.80
C SER A 595 -9.46 -2.88 -23.80
N GLY A 596 -8.50 -1.99 -23.54
CA GLY A 596 -7.42 -1.66 -24.46
C GLY A 596 -7.74 -0.46 -25.32
N VAL A 597 -7.06 -0.32 -26.46
CA VAL A 597 -7.22 0.84 -27.35
C VAL A 597 -6.98 0.45 -28.81
N GLY A 598 -7.78 0.98 -29.73
CA GLY A 598 -7.68 0.66 -31.13
C GLY A 598 -7.80 -0.85 -31.40
N ASP A 599 -6.79 -1.39 -32.11
CA ASP A 599 -6.70 -2.82 -32.42
C ASP A 599 -6.13 -3.67 -31.28
N PHE A 600 -5.63 -3.04 -30.19
CA PHE A 600 -4.88 -3.72 -29.13
C PHE A 600 -5.77 -3.99 -27.92
N ASN A 601 -5.93 -5.25 -27.54
CA ASN A 601 -6.39 -5.61 -26.21
C ASN A 601 -5.29 -5.31 -25.16
N PRO A 602 -5.58 -5.35 -23.84
CA PRO A 602 -4.60 -4.96 -22.81
C PRO A 602 -3.31 -5.75 -22.87
N SER A 603 -3.36 -7.07 -23.16
CA SER A 603 -2.16 -7.91 -23.25
C SER A 603 -1.29 -7.55 -24.46
N GLN A 604 -1.92 -7.32 -25.60
CA GLN A 604 -1.22 -6.87 -26.81
C GLN A 604 -0.61 -5.47 -26.66
N LEU A 605 -1.33 -4.57 -25.99
CA LEU A 605 -0.84 -3.22 -25.69
C LEU A 605 0.39 -3.29 -24.77
N ASN A 606 0.36 -4.11 -23.71
CA ASN A 606 1.50 -4.32 -22.83
C ASN A 606 2.73 -4.87 -23.55
N LYS A 607 2.54 -5.78 -24.52
CA LYS A 607 3.64 -6.29 -25.35
C LYS A 607 4.20 -5.22 -26.29
N LEU A 608 3.34 -4.41 -26.91
CA LEU A 608 3.73 -3.30 -27.77
C LEU A 608 4.55 -2.25 -27.01
N LEU A 609 4.17 -1.96 -25.77
CA LEU A 609 4.80 -0.93 -24.94
C LEU A 609 5.99 -1.46 -24.11
N ALA A 610 6.42 -2.71 -24.34
CA ALA A 610 7.51 -3.31 -23.57
C ALA A 610 8.79 -2.46 -23.63
N GLY A 611 9.33 -2.12 -22.46
CA GLY A 611 10.50 -1.27 -22.30
C GLY A 611 10.21 0.25 -22.34
N ASN A 612 8.95 0.63 -22.49
CA ASN A 612 8.49 2.02 -22.47
C ASN A 612 7.82 2.35 -21.14
N THR A 613 8.11 3.52 -20.57
CA THR A 613 7.57 3.95 -19.28
C THR A 613 6.42 4.96 -19.43
N GLY A 614 6.10 5.36 -20.65
CA GLY A 614 4.98 6.25 -20.96
C GLY A 614 3.66 5.53 -20.79
N SER A 615 2.77 6.07 -19.96
CA SER A 615 1.44 5.52 -19.67
C SER A 615 0.38 6.63 -19.70
N ALA A 616 -0.83 6.26 -20.11
CA ALA A 616 -2.01 7.09 -19.96
C ALA A 616 -3.25 6.20 -19.76
N ASP A 617 -4.19 6.71 -18.99
CA ASP A 617 -5.51 6.14 -18.77
C ASP A 617 -6.56 7.23 -18.94
N ALA A 618 -7.70 6.90 -19.52
CA ALA A 618 -8.88 7.76 -19.55
C ALA A 618 -9.79 7.43 -18.35
N TYR A 619 -10.43 8.43 -17.77
CA TYR A 619 -11.35 8.24 -16.66
C TYR A 619 -12.63 9.07 -16.83
N ILE A 620 -13.73 8.59 -16.27
CA ILE A 620 -14.96 9.32 -16.05
C ILE A 620 -15.36 9.08 -14.60
N ASP A 621 -15.30 10.11 -13.76
CA ASP A 621 -15.79 10.08 -12.38
C ASP A 621 -17.18 10.73 -12.26
N ASP A 622 -17.69 10.95 -11.06
CA ASP A 622 -19.02 11.49 -10.83
C ASP A 622 -19.21 12.87 -11.49
N LEU A 623 -18.20 13.76 -11.40
CA LEU A 623 -18.30 15.17 -11.81
C LEU A 623 -17.38 15.55 -12.97
N TYR A 624 -16.35 14.73 -13.23
CA TYR A 624 -15.30 15.05 -14.19
C TYR A 624 -14.97 13.87 -15.10
N GLN A 625 -14.47 14.17 -16.28
CA GLN A 625 -13.79 13.21 -17.15
C GLN A 625 -12.46 13.76 -17.64
N GLY A 626 -11.54 12.89 -17.99
CA GLY A 626 -10.21 13.31 -18.46
C GLY A 626 -9.23 12.16 -18.59
N PHE A 627 -7.97 12.50 -18.56
CA PHE A 627 -6.86 11.57 -18.67
C PHE A 627 -5.91 11.74 -17.51
N SER A 628 -5.21 10.66 -17.15
CA SER A 628 -4.11 10.69 -16.19
C SER A 628 -2.99 9.78 -16.67
N GLY A 629 -1.75 10.07 -16.27
CA GLY A 629 -0.65 9.23 -16.67
C GLY A 629 0.69 9.72 -16.14
N SER A 630 1.71 8.97 -16.53
CA SER A 630 3.09 9.26 -16.18
C SER A 630 4.05 8.84 -17.28
N SER A 631 5.25 9.44 -17.29
CA SER A 631 6.30 9.08 -18.24
C SER A 631 7.68 9.43 -17.71
N SER A 632 8.71 8.84 -18.32
CA SER A 632 10.04 9.43 -18.35
C SER A 632 10.10 10.53 -19.42
N PRO A 633 11.07 11.43 -19.37
CA PRO A 633 11.31 12.40 -20.47
C PRO A 633 11.51 11.73 -21.83
N LYS A 634 12.15 10.57 -21.84
CA LYS A 634 12.45 9.76 -23.04
C LYS A 634 11.17 9.21 -23.70
N ASP A 635 10.20 8.81 -22.90
CA ASP A 635 9.03 8.05 -23.36
C ASP A 635 7.75 8.91 -23.44
N LEU A 636 7.87 10.22 -23.27
CA LEU A 636 6.75 11.14 -23.15
C LEU A 636 5.82 11.13 -24.38
N GLU A 637 6.37 10.96 -25.57
CA GLU A 637 5.58 10.84 -26.81
C GLU A 637 4.62 9.64 -26.78
N THR A 638 5.02 8.52 -26.16
CA THR A 638 4.14 7.36 -26.00
C THR A 638 2.92 7.68 -25.13
N ALA A 639 3.13 8.40 -24.01
CA ALA A 639 2.02 8.84 -23.18
C ALA A 639 1.04 9.74 -23.95
N PHE A 640 1.53 10.66 -24.78
CA PHE A 640 0.69 11.51 -25.62
C PHE A 640 -0.05 10.72 -26.69
N LYS A 641 0.59 9.73 -27.32
CA LYS A 641 -0.06 8.81 -28.28
C LYS A 641 -1.19 8.03 -27.64
N LEU A 642 -1.01 7.57 -26.40
CA LEU A 642 -2.05 6.87 -25.64
C LEU A 642 -3.24 7.79 -25.32
N VAL A 643 -3.00 9.03 -24.86
CA VAL A 643 -4.06 10.03 -24.66
C VAL A 643 -4.88 10.23 -25.94
N TYR A 644 -4.19 10.45 -27.05
CA TYR A 644 -4.84 10.64 -28.34
C TYR A 644 -5.65 9.41 -28.78
N ALA A 645 -5.10 8.21 -28.59
CA ALA A 645 -5.74 6.97 -28.93
C ALA A 645 -6.99 6.69 -28.09
N TYR A 646 -6.94 6.88 -26.77
CA TYR A 646 -8.10 6.73 -25.89
C TYR A 646 -9.23 7.71 -26.23
N ALA A 647 -8.87 8.92 -26.66
CA ALA A 647 -9.85 9.92 -27.09
C ALA A 647 -10.52 9.58 -28.43
N THR A 648 -9.74 9.06 -29.40
CA THR A 648 -10.17 9.00 -30.81
C THR A 648 -10.51 7.60 -31.33
N VAL A 649 -9.86 6.57 -30.76
CA VAL A 649 -10.04 5.17 -31.18
C VAL A 649 -10.28 4.24 -29.98
N PRO A 650 -11.28 4.53 -29.13
CA PRO A 650 -11.58 3.67 -27.98
C PRO A 650 -12.00 2.27 -28.45
N ARG A 651 -11.61 1.26 -27.67
CA ARG A 651 -11.91 -0.15 -27.98
C ARG A 651 -13.17 -0.63 -27.26
N LYS A 652 -14.07 -1.26 -28.02
CA LYS A 652 -15.22 -2.00 -27.50
C LYS A 652 -14.91 -3.49 -27.53
N ASP A 653 -14.83 -4.14 -26.35
CA ASP A 653 -14.47 -5.54 -26.24
C ASP A 653 -15.53 -6.35 -25.48
N THR A 654 -16.22 -7.23 -26.21
CA THR A 654 -17.32 -8.05 -25.67
C THR A 654 -16.81 -9.14 -24.74
N GLU A 655 -15.63 -9.72 -24.99
CA GLU A 655 -15.04 -10.76 -24.14
C GLU A 655 -14.69 -10.21 -22.75
N ILE A 656 -13.98 -9.07 -22.72
CA ILE A 656 -13.60 -8.40 -21.46
C ILE A 656 -14.86 -7.95 -20.72
N PHE A 657 -15.86 -7.40 -21.41
CA PHE A 657 -17.13 -7.01 -20.80
C PHE A 657 -17.83 -8.23 -20.17
N THR A 658 -17.97 -9.33 -20.92
CA THR A 658 -18.62 -10.55 -20.42
C THR A 658 -17.90 -11.10 -19.20
N LYS A 659 -16.57 -11.15 -19.22
CA LYS A 659 -15.76 -11.56 -18.08
C LYS A 659 -15.98 -10.66 -16.87
N THR A 660 -15.90 -9.34 -17.08
CA THR A 660 -16.07 -8.35 -16.01
C THR A 660 -17.45 -8.45 -15.37
N MET A 661 -18.52 -8.57 -16.17
CA MET A 661 -19.88 -8.76 -15.64
C MET A 661 -20.05 -10.05 -14.86
N SER A 662 -19.42 -11.14 -15.32
CA SER A 662 -19.40 -12.42 -14.58
C SER A 662 -18.72 -12.28 -13.23
N ASP A 663 -17.59 -11.59 -13.17
CA ASP A 663 -16.83 -11.37 -11.94
C ASP A 663 -17.60 -10.50 -10.93
N TYR A 664 -18.22 -9.42 -11.41
CA TYR A 664 -19.09 -8.57 -10.56
C TYR A 664 -20.29 -9.34 -10.00
N LYS A 665 -20.90 -10.25 -10.78
CA LYS A 665 -21.98 -11.10 -10.26
C LYS A 665 -21.51 -11.97 -9.09
N VAL A 666 -20.32 -12.58 -9.19
CA VAL A 666 -19.75 -13.36 -8.10
C VAL A 666 -19.42 -12.47 -6.89
N GLN A 667 -18.80 -11.32 -7.14
CA GLN A 667 -18.43 -10.37 -6.08
C GLN A 667 -19.66 -9.88 -5.30
N LEU A 668 -20.68 -9.38 -6.00
CA LEU A 668 -21.89 -8.87 -5.36
C LEU A 668 -22.71 -10.00 -4.69
N GLY A 669 -22.72 -11.22 -5.27
CA GLY A 669 -23.35 -12.39 -4.67
C GLY A 669 -22.70 -12.82 -3.34
N ASN A 670 -21.44 -12.49 -3.14
CA ASN A 670 -20.67 -12.84 -1.93
C ASN A 670 -20.41 -11.65 -0.99
N LYS A 671 -20.62 -10.41 -1.45
CA LYS A 671 -20.32 -9.18 -0.72
C LYS A 671 -20.90 -9.15 0.69
N ASN A 672 -22.15 -9.61 0.83
CA ASN A 672 -22.87 -9.61 2.12
C ASN A 672 -22.33 -10.62 3.13
N ALA A 673 -21.38 -11.49 2.79
CA ALA A 673 -20.67 -12.31 3.77
C ALA A 673 -19.77 -11.45 4.67
N ASN A 674 -19.16 -10.40 4.14
CA ASN A 674 -18.22 -9.55 4.87
C ASN A 674 -18.95 -8.45 5.65
N PRO A 675 -18.82 -8.39 6.98
CA PRO A 675 -19.47 -7.37 7.83
C PRO A 675 -19.07 -5.94 7.46
N ALA A 676 -17.81 -5.70 7.16
CA ALA A 676 -17.32 -4.37 6.78
C ALA A 676 -17.92 -3.88 5.46
N SER A 677 -18.16 -4.78 4.50
CA SER A 677 -18.82 -4.43 3.22
C SER A 677 -20.27 -4.01 3.42
N VAL A 678 -21.01 -4.76 4.25
CA VAL A 678 -22.41 -4.41 4.59
C VAL A 678 -22.49 -3.09 5.32
N PHE A 679 -21.55 -2.84 6.23
CA PHE A 679 -21.45 -1.58 6.97
C PHE A 679 -21.14 -0.41 6.04
N ALA A 680 -20.15 -0.54 5.17
CA ALA A 680 -19.77 0.49 4.20
C ALA A 680 -20.93 0.84 3.23
N ASP A 681 -21.66 -0.17 2.76
CA ASP A 681 -22.85 0.04 1.93
C ASP A 681 -23.94 0.81 2.67
N THR A 682 -24.15 0.49 3.94
CA THR A 682 -25.13 1.18 4.76
C THR A 682 -24.70 2.63 5.03
N VAL A 683 -23.40 2.85 5.28
CA VAL A 683 -22.86 4.22 5.45
C VAL A 683 -23.07 5.03 4.17
N GLN A 684 -22.73 4.49 3.01
CA GLN A 684 -22.94 5.16 1.71
C GLN A 684 -24.41 5.53 1.49
N ALA A 685 -25.31 4.60 1.74
CA ALA A 685 -26.75 4.82 1.60
C ALA A 685 -27.24 5.92 2.55
N VAL A 686 -26.85 5.90 3.82
CA VAL A 686 -27.24 6.92 4.82
C VAL A 686 -26.65 8.28 4.46
N LEU A 687 -25.37 8.37 4.14
CA LEU A 687 -24.70 9.64 3.82
C LEU A 687 -25.24 10.29 2.54
N SER A 688 -25.85 9.53 1.66
CA SER A 688 -26.52 10.05 0.46
C SER A 688 -28.04 10.22 0.61
N SER A 689 -28.58 10.09 1.82
CA SER A 689 -30.05 10.07 2.08
C SER A 689 -30.77 9.07 1.19
N TYR A 690 -30.15 7.92 0.92
CA TYR A 690 -30.66 6.86 0.03
C TYR A 690 -30.91 7.34 -1.43
N ASN A 691 -30.13 8.30 -1.89
CA ASN A 691 -30.23 8.77 -3.27
C ASN A 691 -29.98 7.62 -4.23
N LYS A 692 -30.92 7.34 -5.14
CA LYS A 692 -30.92 6.20 -6.07
C LYS A 692 -29.64 6.08 -6.89
N ARG A 693 -29.07 7.22 -7.30
CA ARG A 693 -27.84 7.25 -8.12
C ARG A 693 -26.55 7.10 -7.30
N ASN A 694 -26.62 7.15 -5.97
CA ASN A 694 -25.50 6.96 -5.07
C ASN A 694 -25.68 5.77 -4.14
N MET A 695 -26.62 4.86 -4.43
CA MET A 695 -26.73 3.58 -3.74
C MET A 695 -25.61 2.63 -4.17
N PRO A 696 -25.19 1.70 -3.29
CA PRO A 696 -24.30 0.61 -3.67
C PRO A 696 -24.89 -0.20 -4.81
N THR A 697 -24.07 -0.57 -5.80
CA THR A 697 -24.50 -1.39 -6.96
C THR A 697 -25.05 -2.74 -6.48
N SER A 698 -26.23 -3.11 -6.98
CA SER A 698 -26.88 -4.38 -6.70
C SER A 698 -26.75 -5.37 -7.86
N LEU A 699 -27.06 -6.66 -7.61
CA LEU A 699 -27.16 -7.66 -8.70
C LEU A 699 -28.18 -7.26 -9.78
N ALA A 700 -29.30 -6.65 -9.38
CA ALA A 700 -30.32 -6.18 -10.31
C ALA A 700 -29.86 -4.98 -11.18
N ASP A 701 -28.90 -4.20 -10.68
CA ASP A 701 -28.33 -3.11 -11.48
C ASP A 701 -27.38 -3.64 -12.55
N LEU A 702 -26.70 -4.75 -12.33
CA LEU A 702 -25.83 -5.38 -13.33
C LEU A 702 -26.61 -5.79 -14.58
N ASP A 703 -27.85 -6.25 -14.44
CA ASP A 703 -28.68 -6.67 -15.57
C ASP A 703 -29.18 -5.50 -16.44
N LYS A 704 -29.04 -4.25 -15.95
CA LYS A 704 -29.37 -3.02 -16.70
C LYS A 704 -28.15 -2.47 -17.48
N ILE A 705 -26.93 -2.96 -17.21
CA ILE A 705 -25.72 -2.47 -17.85
C ILE A 705 -25.62 -3.01 -19.28
N SER A 706 -25.47 -2.12 -20.24
CA SER A 706 -25.26 -2.43 -21.65
C SER A 706 -23.88 -1.92 -22.09
N LEU A 707 -23.08 -2.80 -22.72
CA LEU A 707 -21.78 -2.40 -23.30
C LEU A 707 -21.98 -1.33 -24.39
N ASP A 708 -23.06 -1.42 -25.20
CA ASP A 708 -23.33 -0.44 -26.25
C ASP A 708 -23.60 0.95 -25.66
N LYS A 709 -24.39 1.02 -24.57
CA LYS A 709 -24.69 2.28 -23.89
C LYS A 709 -23.48 2.84 -23.17
N ALA A 710 -22.70 1.98 -22.50
CA ALA A 710 -21.45 2.38 -21.84
C ALA A 710 -20.44 2.94 -22.86
N PHE A 711 -20.30 2.27 -24.02
CA PHE A 711 -19.44 2.73 -25.12
C PHE A 711 -19.91 4.04 -25.73
N ALA A 712 -21.23 4.18 -25.96
CA ALA A 712 -21.82 5.42 -26.49
C ALA A 712 -21.61 6.59 -25.51
N PHE A 713 -21.80 6.34 -24.20
CA PHE A 713 -21.56 7.35 -23.17
C PHE A 713 -20.09 7.75 -23.12
N TYR A 714 -19.15 6.80 -23.13
CA TYR A 714 -17.72 7.08 -23.19
C TYR A 714 -17.38 7.97 -24.40
N LYS A 715 -17.84 7.60 -25.59
CA LYS A 715 -17.60 8.39 -26.81
C LYS A 715 -18.17 9.80 -26.72
N ASP A 716 -19.35 9.97 -26.12
CA ASP A 716 -19.97 11.29 -25.93
C ASP A 716 -19.12 12.17 -25.01
N ARG A 717 -18.59 11.60 -23.91
CA ARG A 717 -17.75 12.35 -22.97
C ARG A 717 -16.42 12.80 -23.57
N PHE A 718 -15.86 12.07 -24.52
CA PHE A 718 -14.59 12.39 -25.18
C PHE A 718 -14.75 12.92 -26.62
N ALA A 719 -15.96 13.19 -27.09
CA ALA A 719 -16.22 13.77 -28.40
C ALA A 719 -15.86 15.27 -28.49
N ASP A 720 -15.94 15.99 -27.39
CA ASP A 720 -15.59 17.40 -27.29
C ASP A 720 -14.64 17.62 -26.12
N LEU A 721 -13.38 17.93 -26.40
CA LEU A 721 -12.32 18.13 -25.43
C LEU A 721 -11.84 19.61 -25.35
N GLY A 722 -12.57 20.54 -26.01
CA GLY A 722 -12.16 21.95 -26.08
C GLY A 722 -12.12 22.68 -24.74
N ASP A 723 -12.85 22.18 -23.72
CA ASP A 723 -12.83 22.72 -22.34
C ASP A 723 -11.91 21.94 -21.39
N GLN A 724 -11.15 20.95 -21.89
CA GLN A 724 -10.18 20.22 -21.07
C GLN A 724 -9.06 21.13 -20.57
N THR A 725 -8.66 20.88 -19.33
CA THR A 725 -7.43 21.45 -18.77
C THR A 725 -6.47 20.33 -18.45
N PHE A 726 -5.30 20.31 -19.09
CA PHE A 726 -4.20 19.40 -18.77
C PHE A 726 -3.23 20.05 -17.79
N VAL A 727 -2.70 19.27 -16.86
CA VAL A 727 -1.66 19.69 -15.92
C VAL A 727 -0.50 18.71 -16.04
N PHE A 728 0.70 19.20 -16.31
CA PHE A 728 1.96 18.43 -16.35
C PHE A 728 2.91 18.91 -15.27
N VAL A 729 3.48 17.98 -14.51
CA VAL A 729 4.47 18.28 -13.46
C VAL A 729 5.62 17.29 -13.56
N GLY A 730 6.86 17.77 -13.54
CA GLY A 730 8.02 16.88 -13.55
C GLY A 730 9.21 17.42 -14.34
N ASN A 731 10.13 16.52 -14.68
CA ASN A 731 11.36 16.85 -15.36
C ASN A 731 11.15 16.93 -16.89
N PHE A 732 10.81 18.09 -17.38
CA PHE A 732 10.71 18.38 -18.80
C PHE A 732 11.14 19.82 -19.14
N ASP A 733 11.61 20.00 -20.37
CA ASP A 733 11.87 21.31 -20.96
C ASP A 733 10.66 21.76 -21.77
N LEU A 734 10.27 23.05 -21.63
CA LEU A 734 9.14 23.64 -22.36
C LEU A 734 9.30 23.61 -23.87
N GLN A 735 10.54 23.70 -24.38
CA GLN A 735 10.80 23.63 -25.83
C GLN A 735 10.65 22.20 -26.37
N ILE A 736 10.98 21.20 -25.55
CA ILE A 736 10.88 19.78 -25.93
C ILE A 736 9.44 19.28 -25.87
N ILE A 737 8.66 19.66 -24.83
CA ILE A 737 7.28 19.21 -24.66
C ILE A 737 6.33 19.92 -25.65
N ARG A 738 6.63 21.15 -26.06
CA ARG A 738 5.76 21.98 -26.95
C ARG A 738 5.34 21.25 -28.24
N PRO A 739 6.25 20.75 -29.10
CA PRO A 739 5.86 20.06 -30.32
C PRO A 739 4.99 18.82 -30.08
N LEU A 740 5.17 18.12 -28.95
CA LEU A 740 4.34 16.97 -28.56
C LEU A 740 2.92 17.41 -28.20
N ILE A 741 2.80 18.49 -27.42
CA ILE A 741 1.49 19.09 -27.06
C ILE A 741 0.77 19.58 -28.33
N GLU A 742 1.48 20.29 -29.22
CA GLU A 742 0.90 20.78 -30.47
C GLU A 742 0.45 19.62 -31.38
N THR A 743 1.20 18.50 -31.43
CA THR A 743 0.90 17.37 -32.26
C THR A 743 -0.28 16.55 -31.71
N TYR A 744 -0.29 16.21 -30.41
CA TYR A 744 -1.22 15.22 -29.86
C TYR A 744 -2.35 15.84 -29.04
N ILE A 745 -2.12 16.93 -28.29
CA ILE A 745 -3.15 17.56 -27.46
C ILE A 745 -3.93 18.63 -28.24
N ALA A 746 -3.24 19.48 -29.01
CA ALA A 746 -3.90 20.51 -29.82
C ALA A 746 -4.63 19.94 -31.05
N SER A 747 -4.49 18.64 -31.33
CA SER A 747 -5.22 17.91 -32.37
C SER A 747 -6.41 17.09 -31.83
N LEU A 748 -6.62 17.08 -30.51
CA LEU A 748 -7.80 16.43 -29.91
C LEU A 748 -9.10 17.06 -30.41
N PRO A 749 -10.18 16.25 -30.58
CA PRO A 749 -11.42 16.75 -31.12
C PRO A 749 -12.09 17.79 -30.24
N THR A 750 -12.68 18.80 -30.85
CA THR A 750 -13.44 19.83 -30.17
C THR A 750 -14.66 20.25 -30.99
N MET A 751 -15.76 20.54 -30.29
CA MET A 751 -16.99 21.14 -30.82
C MET A 751 -17.29 22.49 -30.17
N ASN A 752 -16.38 22.96 -29.27
CA ASN A 752 -16.50 24.22 -28.52
C ASN A 752 -17.77 24.31 -27.64
N LYS A 753 -18.27 23.18 -27.14
CA LYS A 753 -19.36 23.13 -26.18
C LYS A 753 -18.81 23.21 -24.76
N LYS A 754 -19.39 24.09 -23.94
CA LYS A 754 -19.14 24.03 -22.49
C LYS A 754 -19.91 22.86 -21.90
N GLN A 755 -19.18 22.02 -21.18
CA GLN A 755 -19.75 20.93 -20.37
C GLN A 755 -19.81 21.38 -18.91
N ASP A 756 -20.82 20.92 -18.18
CA ASP A 756 -20.89 21.09 -16.73
C ASP A 756 -21.53 19.84 -16.11
N PHE A 757 -21.28 19.65 -14.83
CA PHE A 757 -21.84 18.55 -14.07
C PHE A 757 -23.25 18.91 -13.57
N VAL A 758 -24.02 17.87 -13.24
CA VAL A 758 -25.35 17.99 -12.63
C VAL A 758 -25.26 17.60 -11.16
N ASP A 759 -25.81 18.44 -10.26
CA ASP A 759 -26.00 18.01 -8.87
C ASP A 759 -27.17 16.99 -8.82
N ILE A 760 -26.83 15.77 -8.48
CA ILE A 760 -27.79 14.66 -8.36
C ILE A 760 -28.52 14.65 -7.01
N GLY A 761 -28.23 15.61 -6.11
CA GLY A 761 -28.89 15.75 -4.83
C GLY A 761 -28.53 14.68 -3.79
N ALA A 762 -27.36 14.07 -3.89
CA ALA A 762 -26.88 13.04 -2.95
C ALA A 762 -26.26 13.70 -1.70
N ASN A 763 -27.11 14.31 -0.86
CA ASN A 763 -26.69 15.01 0.36
C ASN A 763 -26.97 14.22 1.63
N PRO A 764 -26.17 14.37 2.70
CA PRO A 764 -26.42 13.71 3.97
C PRO A 764 -27.70 14.22 4.66
N PRO A 765 -28.37 13.36 5.44
CA PRO A 765 -29.57 13.77 6.18
C PRO A 765 -29.21 14.75 7.31
N LYS A 766 -30.07 15.75 7.54
CA LYS A 766 -29.91 16.72 8.62
C LYS A 766 -30.38 16.14 9.97
N GLY A 767 -29.84 16.70 11.07
CA GLY A 767 -30.17 16.30 12.43
C GLY A 767 -29.36 15.11 12.94
N LEU A 768 -29.80 14.57 14.07
CA LEU A 768 -29.17 13.38 14.67
C LEU A 768 -29.73 12.11 14.02
N VAL A 769 -28.90 11.41 13.29
CA VAL A 769 -29.24 10.12 12.67
C VAL A 769 -28.41 9.01 13.32
N SER A 770 -29.06 7.95 13.78
CA SER A 770 -28.38 6.78 14.36
C SER A 770 -28.78 5.50 13.61
N LYS A 771 -27.79 4.76 13.17
CA LYS A 771 -27.97 3.48 12.49
C LYS A 771 -27.01 2.45 13.04
N THR A 772 -27.56 1.28 13.47
CA THR A 772 -26.76 0.13 13.84
C THR A 772 -26.96 -0.98 12.82
N VAL A 773 -25.86 -1.54 12.36
CA VAL A 773 -25.82 -2.71 11.47
C VAL A 773 -25.40 -3.91 12.32
N TYR A 774 -26.18 -4.98 12.29
CA TYR A 774 -25.87 -6.21 12.98
C TYR A 774 -25.33 -7.24 11.98
N LYS A 775 -23.99 -7.39 11.97
CA LYS A 775 -23.30 -8.31 11.07
C LYS A 775 -21.92 -8.65 11.65
N GLY A 776 -21.50 -9.91 11.50
CA GLY A 776 -20.24 -10.40 12.03
C GLY A 776 -20.42 -11.37 13.19
N LEU A 777 -19.37 -12.14 13.48
CA LEU A 777 -19.39 -13.25 14.45
C LEU A 777 -18.62 -12.93 15.73
N GLU A 778 -17.72 -11.95 15.67
CA GLU A 778 -16.76 -11.68 16.74
C GLU A 778 -17.23 -10.57 17.68
N ASP A 779 -16.83 -10.63 18.96
CA ASP A 779 -17.01 -9.53 19.91
C ASP A 779 -16.13 -8.32 19.52
N LYS A 780 -16.57 -7.64 18.45
CA LYS A 780 -15.95 -6.46 17.90
C LYS A 780 -17.02 -5.54 17.32
N ALA A 781 -17.02 -4.29 17.75
CA ALA A 781 -17.82 -3.23 17.15
C ALA A 781 -16.92 -2.28 16.37
N SER A 782 -17.49 -1.65 15.32
CA SER A 782 -16.88 -0.52 14.62
C SER A 782 -17.83 0.66 14.68
N VAL A 783 -17.30 1.82 15.01
CA VAL A 783 -18.06 3.07 15.20
C VAL A 783 -17.52 4.13 14.25
N GLN A 784 -18.43 4.85 13.60
CA GLN A 784 -18.14 6.05 12.82
C GLN A 784 -19.16 7.15 13.17
N LEU A 785 -18.65 8.31 13.57
CA LEU A 785 -19.45 9.50 13.89
C LEU A 785 -19.11 10.58 12.87
N TYR A 786 -20.10 11.01 12.08
CA TYR A 786 -19.95 12.02 11.03
C TYR A 786 -20.59 13.33 11.46
N PHE A 787 -19.77 14.31 11.82
CA PHE A 787 -20.22 15.70 12.02
C PHE A 787 -20.08 16.40 10.67
N HIS A 788 -21.16 16.95 10.14
CA HIS A 788 -21.20 17.44 8.77
C HIS A 788 -22.11 18.66 8.62
N GLY A 789 -22.01 19.34 7.49
CA GLY A 789 -22.88 20.46 7.16
C GLY A 789 -22.39 21.26 5.97
N ASP A 790 -23.11 22.37 5.72
CA ASP A 790 -22.74 23.34 4.70
C ASP A 790 -21.43 24.04 5.09
N PHE A 791 -20.61 24.34 4.11
CA PHE A 791 -19.26 24.86 4.31
C PHE A 791 -18.98 26.03 3.37
N GLU A 792 -18.44 27.10 3.89
CA GLU A 792 -17.89 28.18 3.10
C GLU A 792 -16.46 27.82 2.69
N TYR A 793 -16.33 27.24 1.48
CA TYR A 793 -15.05 26.78 0.98
C TYR A 793 -14.13 27.95 0.63
N ASN A 794 -13.09 28.14 1.43
CA ASN A 794 -11.97 29.05 1.18
C ASN A 794 -10.72 28.56 1.93
N ALA A 795 -9.56 29.13 1.60
CA ALA A 795 -8.28 28.70 2.14
C ALA A 795 -8.16 28.87 3.66
N GLU A 796 -8.68 29.95 4.18
CA GLU A 796 -8.66 30.29 5.61
C GLU A 796 -9.46 29.26 6.39
N ASN A 797 -10.71 29.01 5.98
CA ASN A 797 -11.58 28.03 6.62
C ASN A 797 -11.01 26.62 6.55
N ASN A 798 -10.38 26.23 5.43
CA ASN A 798 -9.74 24.91 5.29
C ASN A 798 -8.67 24.71 6.37
N VAL A 799 -7.75 25.66 6.54
CA VAL A 799 -6.68 25.58 7.55
C VAL A 799 -7.25 25.56 8.98
N GLN A 800 -8.31 26.32 9.25
CA GLN A 800 -8.97 26.33 10.56
C GLN A 800 -9.66 24.99 10.86
N LEU A 801 -10.28 24.35 9.86
CA LEU A 801 -10.85 23.02 10.01
C LEU A 801 -9.75 21.96 10.25
N ASP A 802 -8.61 22.03 9.55
CA ASP A 802 -7.48 21.13 9.77
C ASP A 802 -6.90 21.26 11.19
N ALA A 803 -6.82 22.48 11.72
CA ALA A 803 -6.37 22.72 13.10
C ALA A 803 -7.32 22.09 14.14
N VAL A 804 -8.63 22.25 13.95
CA VAL A 804 -9.64 21.61 14.82
C VAL A 804 -9.57 20.08 14.69
N LYS A 805 -9.39 19.54 13.46
CA LYS A 805 -9.21 18.12 13.23
C LYS A 805 -8.00 17.57 13.99
N SER A 806 -6.85 18.22 13.88
CA SER A 806 -5.60 17.83 14.56
C SER A 806 -5.77 17.82 16.08
N ALA A 807 -6.35 18.89 16.65
CA ALA A 807 -6.61 18.96 18.09
C ALA A 807 -7.60 17.88 18.56
N LEU A 808 -8.69 17.65 17.80
CA LEU A 808 -9.68 16.63 18.13
C LEU A 808 -9.06 15.22 18.07
N GLU A 809 -8.20 14.94 17.09
CA GLU A 809 -7.50 13.67 16.97
C GLU A 809 -6.63 13.38 18.18
N ASN A 810 -5.85 14.36 18.64
CA ASN A 810 -5.05 14.22 19.85
C ASN A 810 -5.93 13.96 21.09
N LYS A 811 -7.04 14.67 21.25
CA LYS A 811 -7.95 14.49 22.40
C LYS A 811 -8.69 13.15 22.36
N ILE A 812 -9.11 12.71 21.19
CA ILE A 812 -9.73 11.39 20.98
C ILE A 812 -8.73 10.26 21.29
N LEU A 813 -7.50 10.39 20.83
CA LEU A 813 -6.45 9.43 21.16
C LEU A 813 -6.19 9.38 22.67
N GLU A 814 -5.95 10.52 23.29
CA GLU A 814 -5.72 10.65 24.74
C GLU A 814 -6.89 10.07 25.55
N ARG A 815 -8.13 10.40 25.16
CA ARG A 815 -9.31 9.97 25.89
C ARG A 815 -9.62 8.49 25.72
N LEU A 816 -9.75 8.00 24.48
CA LEU A 816 -10.27 6.66 24.23
C LEU A 816 -9.19 5.58 24.39
N ARG A 817 -7.93 5.90 24.05
CA ARG A 817 -6.82 4.94 24.15
C ARG A 817 -6.13 5.02 25.50
N GLU A 818 -5.65 6.22 25.91
CA GLU A 818 -4.77 6.33 27.08
C GLU A 818 -5.57 6.31 28.40
N LYS A 819 -6.73 6.98 28.48
CA LYS A 819 -7.52 7.04 29.71
C LYS A 819 -8.50 5.88 29.86
N GLU A 820 -9.20 5.54 28.77
CA GLU A 820 -10.23 4.49 28.82
C GLU A 820 -9.67 3.09 28.49
N SER A 821 -8.49 3.00 27.89
CA SER A 821 -7.86 1.77 27.37
C SER A 821 -8.85 0.91 26.56
N GLY A 822 -9.80 1.57 25.89
CA GLY A 822 -10.94 0.93 25.24
C GLY A 822 -10.82 0.77 23.74
N VAL A 823 -9.75 1.34 23.15
CA VAL A 823 -9.46 1.28 21.72
C VAL A 823 -7.95 1.18 21.49
N TYR A 824 -7.55 0.64 20.35
CA TYR A 824 -6.14 0.64 19.93
C TYR A 824 -5.79 1.88 19.10
N SER A 825 -6.53 2.14 18.03
CA SER A 825 -6.19 3.16 17.03
C SER A 825 -7.44 3.95 16.61
N PRO A 826 -7.90 4.91 17.43
CA PRO A 826 -8.95 5.82 17.00
C PRO A 826 -8.38 6.83 16.00
N SER A 827 -9.25 7.37 15.14
CA SER A 827 -8.84 8.36 14.14
C SER A 827 -9.90 9.44 13.95
N VAL A 828 -9.44 10.65 13.57
CA VAL A 828 -10.29 11.73 13.14
C VAL A 828 -9.95 12.13 11.72
N GLY A 829 -10.89 11.94 10.79
CA GLY A 829 -10.77 12.36 9.40
C GLY A 829 -11.47 13.71 9.17
N LEU A 830 -10.97 14.48 8.20
CA LEU A 830 -11.63 15.65 7.65
C LEU A 830 -11.75 15.51 6.13
N SER A 831 -12.94 15.75 5.61
CA SER A 831 -13.18 15.86 4.18
C SER A 831 -13.91 17.15 3.89
N VAL A 832 -13.39 17.93 2.94
CA VAL A 832 -14.02 19.17 2.46
C VAL A 832 -14.15 19.12 0.94
N GLY A 833 -15.27 19.58 0.42
CA GLY A 833 -15.54 19.66 -1.02
C GLY A 833 -16.20 20.98 -1.37
N LYS A 834 -15.89 21.50 -2.58
CA LYS A 834 -16.53 22.70 -3.14
C LYS A 834 -17.73 22.32 -4.01
N TYR A 835 -17.66 21.19 -4.70
CA TYR A 835 -18.65 20.76 -5.69
C TYR A 835 -19.16 19.33 -5.42
N PRO A 836 -20.42 19.01 -5.84
CA PRO A 836 -21.42 19.88 -6.47
C PRO A 836 -21.96 20.96 -5.53
N THR A 837 -22.04 20.70 -4.24
CA THR A 837 -22.36 21.63 -3.16
C THR A 837 -21.21 21.68 -2.15
N SER A 838 -20.94 22.87 -1.60
CA SER A 838 -19.85 23.03 -0.64
C SER A 838 -20.19 22.36 0.69
N HIS A 839 -19.37 21.41 1.13
CA HIS A 839 -19.67 20.54 2.24
C HIS A 839 -18.42 20.10 3.00
N TYR A 840 -18.55 19.83 4.31
CA TYR A 840 -17.50 19.24 5.13
C TYR A 840 -18.01 18.01 5.89
N TYR A 841 -17.08 17.12 6.24
CA TYR A 841 -17.28 16.02 7.17
C TYR A 841 -16.09 15.91 8.12
N TYR A 842 -16.33 15.92 9.43
CA TYR A 842 -15.43 15.36 10.41
C TYR A 842 -15.89 13.95 10.73
N THR A 843 -15.00 12.99 10.67
CA THR A 843 -15.32 11.59 10.93
C THR A 843 -14.48 11.08 12.09
N VAL A 844 -15.10 10.77 13.22
CA VAL A 844 -14.45 10.07 14.33
C VAL A 844 -14.69 8.58 14.15
N SER A 845 -13.60 7.78 14.04
CA SER A 845 -13.69 6.33 13.78
C SER A 845 -12.89 5.55 14.81
N PHE A 846 -13.46 4.44 15.31
CA PHE A 846 -12.77 3.50 16.17
C PHE A 846 -13.42 2.12 16.17
N SER A 847 -12.64 1.09 16.60
CA SER A 847 -13.15 -0.24 16.90
C SER A 847 -12.94 -0.57 18.37
N CYS A 848 -13.86 -1.30 18.98
CA CYS A 848 -13.82 -1.64 20.40
C CYS A 848 -14.59 -2.94 20.71
N ALA A 849 -14.51 -3.39 21.95
CA ALA A 849 -15.40 -4.43 22.49
C ALA A 849 -16.87 -3.94 22.44
N THR A 850 -17.80 -4.84 22.16
CA THR A 850 -19.24 -4.49 22.03
C THR A 850 -19.82 -3.86 23.29
N ALA A 851 -19.37 -4.29 24.48
CA ALA A 851 -19.79 -3.75 25.76
C ALA A 851 -19.38 -2.26 25.98
N ASN A 852 -18.36 -1.78 25.28
CA ASN A 852 -17.80 -0.44 25.45
C ASN A 852 -18.37 0.60 24.48
N VAL A 853 -19.18 0.20 23.51
CA VAL A 853 -19.63 1.08 22.42
C VAL A 853 -20.25 2.37 22.93
N GLU A 854 -21.26 2.30 23.79
CA GLU A 854 -21.98 3.48 24.28
C GLU A 854 -21.09 4.38 25.13
N LYS A 855 -20.27 3.79 26.00
CA LYS A 855 -19.30 4.51 26.84
C LYS A 855 -18.31 5.31 25.98
N LEU A 856 -17.75 4.67 24.95
CA LEU A 856 -16.71 5.30 24.11
C LEU A 856 -17.30 6.32 23.14
N ILE A 857 -18.53 6.12 22.65
CA ILE A 857 -19.24 7.13 21.87
C ILE A 857 -19.50 8.37 22.75
N ALA A 858 -19.99 8.19 23.99
CA ALA A 858 -20.20 9.29 24.91
C ALA A 858 -18.89 10.04 25.20
N ALA A 859 -17.80 9.32 25.44
CA ALA A 859 -16.47 9.91 25.64
C ALA A 859 -15.97 10.69 24.41
N ALA A 860 -16.19 10.19 23.20
CA ALA A 860 -15.82 10.89 21.95
C ALA A 860 -16.65 12.18 21.77
N VAL A 861 -17.96 12.12 21.99
CA VAL A 861 -18.85 13.29 21.92
C VAL A 861 -18.50 14.32 23.00
N ASP A 862 -18.07 13.88 24.18
CA ASP A 862 -17.62 14.80 25.24
C ASP A 862 -16.35 15.55 24.84
N GLU A 863 -15.40 14.92 24.13
CA GLU A 863 -14.22 15.62 23.60
C GLU A 863 -14.59 16.62 22.48
N VAL A 864 -15.58 16.29 21.64
CA VAL A 864 -16.15 17.26 20.68
C VAL A 864 -16.72 18.48 21.40
N LYS A 865 -17.53 18.28 22.47
CA LYS A 865 -18.05 19.38 23.30
C LYS A 865 -16.94 20.16 23.99
N ASN A 866 -15.90 19.48 24.45
CA ASN A 866 -14.75 20.09 25.09
C ASN A 866 -14.04 21.08 24.14
N ILE A 867 -13.74 20.67 22.92
CA ILE A 867 -13.13 21.56 21.91
C ILE A 867 -14.06 22.72 21.52
N LYS A 868 -15.37 22.48 21.41
CA LYS A 868 -16.35 23.58 21.20
C LYS A 868 -16.33 24.62 22.31
N ASN A 869 -16.26 24.20 23.55
CA ASN A 869 -16.37 25.11 24.71
C ASN A 869 -15.03 25.82 25.00
N ASN A 870 -13.91 25.14 24.80
CA ASN A 870 -12.61 25.60 25.25
C ASN A 870 -11.64 25.95 24.11
N GLY A 871 -11.88 25.44 22.89
CA GLY A 871 -10.93 25.47 21.77
C GLY A 871 -9.86 24.39 21.92
N ALA A 872 -8.93 24.34 20.97
CA ALA A 872 -7.71 23.59 21.08
C ALA A 872 -6.80 24.20 22.17
N THR A 873 -5.99 23.41 22.85
CA THR A 873 -5.01 23.96 23.81
C THR A 873 -3.87 24.67 23.06
N ALA A 874 -3.13 25.54 23.75
CA ALA A 874 -1.93 26.16 23.17
C ALA A 874 -0.89 25.12 22.72
N ASP A 875 -0.80 23.97 23.41
CA ASP A 875 0.06 22.84 23.04
C ASP A 875 -0.41 22.16 21.74
N ASP A 876 -1.72 21.91 21.58
CA ASP A 876 -2.29 21.36 20.34
C ASP A 876 -2.03 22.30 19.15
N ILE A 877 -2.20 23.60 19.32
CA ILE A 877 -1.92 24.61 18.28
C ILE A 877 -0.43 24.62 17.92
N SER A 878 0.45 24.53 18.91
CA SER A 878 1.90 24.47 18.67
C SER A 878 2.30 23.22 17.89
N LYS A 879 1.77 22.05 18.25
CA LYS A 879 1.97 20.78 17.53
C LYS A 879 1.46 20.89 16.09
N PHE A 880 0.23 21.35 15.90
CA PHE A 880 -0.36 21.55 14.57
C PHE A 880 0.52 22.43 13.68
N LYS A 881 0.95 23.61 14.18
CA LYS A 881 1.82 24.52 13.40
C LYS A 881 3.15 23.86 13.02
N SER A 882 3.77 23.16 13.96
CA SER A 882 5.04 22.46 13.71
C SER A 882 4.89 21.36 12.65
N GLU A 883 3.84 20.55 12.73
CA GLU A 883 3.53 19.51 11.77
C GLU A 883 3.23 20.07 10.38
N GLU A 884 2.35 21.09 10.28
CA GLU A 884 1.97 21.71 9.02
C GLU A 884 3.16 22.37 8.32
N HIS A 885 3.99 23.11 9.03
CA HIS A 885 5.20 23.70 8.45
C HIS A 885 6.13 22.63 7.88
N ARG A 886 6.30 21.50 8.60
CA ARG A 886 7.12 20.37 8.10
C ARG A 886 6.51 19.71 6.88
N GLN A 887 5.20 19.47 6.87
CA GLN A 887 4.51 18.89 5.71
C GLN A 887 4.58 19.79 4.48
N MET A 888 4.46 21.11 4.64
CA MET A 888 4.62 22.06 3.55
C MET A 888 6.02 21.96 2.93
N GLU A 889 7.09 21.93 3.74
CA GLU A 889 8.46 21.80 3.24
C GLU A 889 8.67 20.54 2.39
N LEU A 890 8.12 19.39 2.82
CA LEU A 890 8.22 18.13 2.10
C LEU A 890 7.35 18.13 0.84
N SER A 891 6.14 18.66 0.93
CA SER A 891 5.15 18.67 -0.15
C SER A 891 5.61 19.52 -1.33
N LEU A 892 6.24 20.67 -1.07
CA LEU A 892 6.76 21.55 -2.11
C LEU A 892 7.88 20.94 -2.97
N ARG A 893 8.45 19.81 -2.55
CA ARG A 893 9.46 19.04 -3.30
C ARG A 893 8.89 17.71 -3.84
N ASN A 894 7.58 17.61 -4.01
CA ASN A 894 6.90 16.39 -4.44
C ASN A 894 6.05 16.66 -5.69
N ASN A 895 6.33 15.94 -6.79
CA ASN A 895 5.58 16.09 -8.04
C ASN A 895 4.10 15.73 -7.90
N ASN A 896 3.74 14.71 -7.11
CA ASN A 896 2.35 14.36 -6.87
C ASN A 896 1.58 15.46 -6.13
N TYR A 897 2.23 16.13 -5.17
CA TYR A 897 1.62 17.26 -4.48
C TYR A 897 1.30 18.39 -5.45
N TRP A 898 2.26 18.80 -6.29
CA TRP A 898 2.04 19.85 -7.27
C TRP A 898 0.97 19.50 -8.28
N LEU A 899 0.94 18.25 -8.77
CA LEU A 899 -0.11 17.80 -9.68
C LEU A 899 -1.50 17.88 -9.03
N ALA A 900 -1.62 17.39 -7.80
CA ALA A 900 -2.88 17.44 -7.03
C ALA A 900 -3.29 18.89 -6.70
N TYR A 901 -2.34 19.71 -6.26
CA TYR A 901 -2.57 21.12 -5.92
C TYR A 901 -3.10 21.90 -7.14
N LEU A 902 -2.33 21.89 -8.25
CA LEU A 902 -2.71 22.61 -9.47
C LEU A 902 -4.04 22.12 -10.03
N SER A 903 -4.23 20.79 -10.11
CA SER A 903 -5.49 20.21 -10.60
C SER A 903 -6.68 20.60 -9.73
N THR A 904 -6.54 20.61 -8.41
CA THR A 904 -7.63 20.99 -7.51
C THR A 904 -7.95 22.48 -7.61
N ARG A 905 -6.93 23.35 -7.61
CA ARG A 905 -7.13 24.81 -7.74
C ARG A 905 -7.82 25.16 -9.07
N LEU A 906 -7.41 24.51 -10.16
CA LEU A 906 -8.00 24.72 -11.49
C LEU A 906 -9.45 24.17 -11.56
N LYS A 907 -9.72 22.97 -11.04
CA LYS A 907 -11.07 22.41 -10.94
C LYS A 907 -12.02 23.36 -10.16
N TYR A 908 -11.52 24.00 -9.13
CA TYR A 908 -12.27 24.89 -8.26
C TYR A 908 -12.26 26.36 -8.74
N ASN A 909 -11.51 26.67 -9.78
CA ASN A 909 -11.29 28.04 -10.26
C ASN A 909 -10.73 28.97 -9.17
N ASP A 910 -9.78 28.43 -8.38
CA ASP A 910 -9.10 29.13 -7.30
C ASP A 910 -7.79 29.74 -7.79
N ASN A 911 -7.24 30.72 -7.04
CA ASN A 911 -5.95 31.32 -7.34
C ASN A 911 -4.80 30.32 -7.15
N LEU A 912 -3.98 30.10 -8.21
CA LEU A 912 -2.84 29.19 -8.17
C LEU A 912 -1.73 29.64 -7.20
N ASN A 913 -1.60 30.94 -6.94
CA ASN A 913 -0.62 31.50 -6.01
C ASN A 913 -1.07 31.44 -4.53
N GLN A 914 -2.22 30.87 -4.24
CA GLN A 914 -2.79 30.79 -2.89
C GLN A 914 -1.83 30.15 -1.89
N LEU A 915 -1.09 29.14 -2.31
CA LEU A 915 -0.12 28.41 -1.49
C LEU A 915 0.97 29.32 -0.88
N LEU A 916 1.31 30.46 -1.51
CA LEU A 916 2.34 31.39 -1.02
C LEU A 916 1.98 32.02 0.34
N SER A 917 0.69 32.04 0.69
CA SER A 917 0.18 32.52 1.97
C SER A 917 -0.21 31.39 2.95
N ASP A 918 -0.02 30.13 2.60
CA ASP A 918 -0.46 29.00 3.46
C ASP A 918 0.30 29.00 4.80
N LYS A 919 1.60 29.30 4.80
CA LYS A 919 2.37 29.45 6.04
C LYS A 919 1.78 30.52 6.98
N GLN A 920 1.42 31.69 6.44
CA GLN A 920 0.81 32.77 7.21
C GLN A 920 -0.56 32.38 7.75
N ARG A 921 -1.35 31.59 6.98
CA ARG A 921 -2.66 31.07 7.44
C ARG A 921 -2.50 30.09 8.60
N VAL A 922 -1.50 29.20 8.53
CA VAL A 922 -1.18 28.29 9.63
C VAL A 922 -0.72 29.07 10.86
N ASP A 923 0.14 30.10 10.69
CA ASP A 923 0.61 30.93 11.80
C ASP A 923 -0.52 31.75 12.46
N ALA A 924 -1.56 32.10 11.71
CA ALA A 924 -2.74 32.83 12.19
C ALA A 924 -3.71 31.96 13.03
N VAL A 925 -3.54 30.65 13.07
CA VAL A 925 -4.38 29.77 13.92
C VAL A 925 -4.07 30.02 15.39
N THR A 926 -5.13 30.24 16.21
CA THR A 926 -5.05 30.46 17.66
C THR A 926 -6.07 29.60 18.40
N VAL A 927 -5.99 29.58 19.72
CA VAL A 927 -6.99 28.93 20.57
C VAL A 927 -8.39 29.52 20.30
N GLU A 928 -8.49 30.81 20.16
CA GLU A 928 -9.76 31.56 19.95
C GLU A 928 -10.32 31.20 18.56
N THR A 929 -9.51 31.23 17.50
CA THR A 929 -9.98 30.87 16.15
C THR A 929 -10.39 29.41 16.07
N SER A 930 -9.66 28.50 16.73
CA SER A 930 -10.01 27.07 16.78
C SER A 930 -11.34 26.83 17.50
N LYS A 931 -11.57 27.56 18.60
CA LYS A 931 -12.86 27.55 19.34
C LYS A 931 -13.99 28.02 18.46
N ALA A 932 -13.85 29.17 17.80
CA ALA A 932 -14.88 29.72 16.91
C ALA A 932 -15.22 28.77 15.77
N THR A 933 -14.19 28.12 15.19
CA THR A 933 -14.36 27.12 14.14
C THR A 933 -15.06 25.85 14.65
N ALA A 934 -14.69 25.36 15.82
CA ALA A 934 -15.34 24.20 16.43
C ALA A 934 -16.81 24.49 16.75
N GLN A 935 -17.13 25.70 17.25
CA GLN A 935 -18.51 26.14 17.51
C GLN A 935 -19.35 26.21 16.24
N LYS A 936 -18.75 26.63 15.11
CA LYS A 936 -19.42 26.72 13.81
C LYS A 936 -19.65 25.36 13.16
N TYR A 937 -18.70 24.45 13.25
CA TYR A 937 -18.66 23.23 12.42
C TYR A 937 -18.78 21.90 13.19
N LEU A 938 -18.62 21.86 14.51
CA LEU A 938 -18.86 20.67 15.32
C LEU A 938 -20.22 20.76 16.03
N ASN A 939 -21.27 20.25 15.40
CA ASN A 939 -22.62 20.32 15.94
C ASN A 939 -23.09 18.95 16.43
N GLU A 940 -23.16 18.76 17.74
CA GLU A 940 -23.63 17.54 18.40
C GLU A 940 -25.13 17.26 18.20
N ASN A 941 -25.90 18.20 17.66
CA ASN A 941 -27.29 17.99 17.26
C ASN A 941 -27.46 17.70 15.76
N ASN A 942 -26.35 17.67 14.99
CA ASN A 942 -26.34 17.41 13.56
C ASN A 942 -25.16 16.52 13.22
N TYR A 943 -25.26 15.23 13.60
CA TYR A 943 -24.27 14.24 13.21
C TYR A 943 -24.91 12.88 12.95
N ILE A 944 -24.21 12.05 12.19
CA ILE A 944 -24.62 10.70 11.83
C ILE A 944 -23.78 9.72 12.63
N ARG A 945 -24.43 8.88 13.43
CA ARG A 945 -23.84 7.81 14.21
C ARG A 945 -24.06 6.49 13.48
N MET A 946 -22.97 5.86 13.03
CA MET A 946 -22.97 4.55 12.38
C MET A 946 -22.25 3.54 13.29
N VAL A 947 -22.88 2.41 13.57
CA VAL A 947 -22.30 1.36 14.40
C VAL A 947 -22.47 0.00 13.72
N LEU A 948 -21.39 -0.73 13.59
CA LEU A 948 -21.40 -2.15 13.22
C LEU A 948 -21.27 -2.97 14.52
N MET A 949 -22.22 -3.85 14.75
CA MET A 949 -22.26 -4.81 15.87
C MET A 949 -22.28 -6.24 15.33
N PRO A 950 -21.78 -7.23 16.06
CA PRO A 950 -21.96 -8.63 15.67
C PRO A 950 -23.45 -9.02 15.63
N GLN A 951 -23.75 -10.07 14.89
CA GLN A 951 -25.08 -10.69 14.89
C GLN A 951 -25.38 -11.21 16.32
N LYS A 952 -26.63 -11.03 16.78
CA LYS A 952 -27.10 -11.56 18.07
C LYS A 952 -27.24 -13.07 17.98
#